data_ba64454d0b88cef42d55bad1c6014ce5
#
_entry.id   ba64454d0b88cef42d55bad1c6014ce5
#
_cell.length_a   1.000
_cell.length_b   1.000
_cell.length_c   1.000
_cell.angle_alpha   90.00
_cell.angle_beta   90.00
_cell.angle_gamma   90.00
#
_symmetry.space_group_name_H-M   'P 1'
#
loop_
_entity.id
_entity.type
_entity.pdbx_description
1 polymer ?
#
loop_
_entity_poly.entity_id
_entity_poly.type
_entity_poly.pdbx_seq_one_letter_code
_entity_poly.pdbx_strand_id
1 'polypeptide(L)'
;MTIGSSYNYPAYVTRDGARIKRSTTNKWAARFPNPPDLCFDYRALVEQENGIARATDPSHRICIIGAGVTGLTAARELYRCGFTHITLIEQSTRIGGRHLTVPGSPHSTQSHTPFEMGAMRMPFFNRADEPPTEGRSLMAYYAKTFDLAFSDFANPGSQWVHSTGIYLREGSMGGGATPQMLIWKNADGSTPPPGKELQRVYAKWKAFADRMTRHVAELYASQEWEAMWAAIVKKYESVSFRDLVSMPALEAWDKHSPGDFGGMGMSAEESAIFYAIGIGDGSWGAFYDVCCLYPLRTAIFGFSSQLQLIHGRVDTNGDPLTSPHLHSEAVFDSTGRSFDKPRYIGLAALDECLLFMNLDETGKSVYDHSRERSNGLLTDSSVTKLKKLSNQKTRVYFNWKHSQPEQTQEHFDDFDSVIVTLPSWLIETRITLENFTQEMLPFETINAYKTAHWETSCKVYAPLKKSFLSKNTNIPQAIVTDSFIHDVYTYRYNENYSYDCILLSYTWEDDATKLASFSDKELVSKCAKELDRILMNAANIREKISPYIGIDQAVVQRWITDKNALGCAKLYRPGTYFDAVSLMKYNRDFAHVSGLYFSGESFSVDAGWTEPCFRGAVDAVIHICNKTAATFNGGFSMSDYPHYQLKA
;
A
#
# COMPACT_ATOMS: atom_id res chain seq x y z
N MET A 1 15.83 18.29 -0.34
CA MET A 1 15.04 17.57 -1.33
C MET A 1 14.98 16.15 -0.88
N THR A 2 13.83 15.68 -0.45
CA THR A 2 13.64 14.25 -0.40
C THR A 2 13.85 13.72 -1.79
N ILE A 3 14.41 12.55 -1.94
CA ILE A 3 14.48 11.87 -3.22
C ILE A 3 13.11 11.89 -3.87
N GLY A 4 12.04 11.66 -3.09
CA GLY A 4 10.67 11.80 -3.54
C GLY A 4 10.31 13.15 -4.14
N SER A 5 10.67 14.27 -3.52
CA SER A 5 10.27 15.59 -4.03
C SER A 5 11.05 16.07 -5.26
N SER A 6 12.29 15.60 -5.46
CA SER A 6 13.05 15.89 -6.68
C SER A 6 12.62 15.04 -7.87
N TYR A 7 11.93 13.97 -7.59
CA TYR A 7 11.49 12.99 -8.58
C TYR A 7 10.00 13.05 -8.86
N ASN A 8 9.32 14.15 -8.48
CA ASN A 8 7.95 14.38 -8.88
C ASN A 8 7.84 14.28 -10.40
N TYR A 9 7.77 13.04 -10.86
CA TYR A 9 7.55 12.70 -12.25
C TYR A 9 8.59 13.27 -13.21
N PRO A 10 9.88 12.96 -13.04
CA PRO A 10 10.92 13.46 -13.97
C PRO A 10 10.62 13.08 -15.41
N ALA A 11 9.83 12.05 -15.63
CA ALA A 11 9.34 11.65 -16.93
C ALA A 11 8.41 12.64 -17.63
N TYR A 12 7.86 13.62 -16.92
CA TYR A 12 7.01 14.64 -17.55
C TYR A 12 7.72 15.91 -17.92
N VAL A 13 8.91 16.08 -17.41
CA VAL A 13 9.67 17.30 -17.60
C VAL A 13 11.05 16.89 -18.08
N THR A 14 11.42 17.35 -19.28
CA THR A 14 12.78 17.18 -19.76
C THR A 14 13.73 18.00 -18.91
N ARG A 15 15.05 17.75 -19.05
CA ARG A 15 16.12 18.45 -18.35
C ARG A 15 16.01 19.99 -18.50
N ASP A 16 15.42 20.46 -19.59
CA ASP A 16 15.21 21.88 -19.90
C ASP A 16 13.84 22.40 -19.44
N GLY A 17 13.11 21.64 -18.62
CA GLY A 17 11.79 22.01 -18.13
C GLY A 17 10.65 21.80 -19.14
N ALA A 18 10.93 21.28 -20.34
CA ALA A 18 9.90 20.98 -21.32
C ALA A 18 9.08 19.75 -20.90
N ARG A 19 7.75 19.86 -20.97
CA ARG A 19 6.86 18.74 -20.68
C ARG A 19 6.95 17.69 -21.79
N ILE A 20 7.08 16.43 -21.42
CA ILE A 20 7.03 15.33 -22.37
C ILE A 20 5.65 15.33 -23.02
N LYS A 21 5.62 15.42 -24.34
CA LYS A 21 4.37 15.31 -25.08
C LYS A 21 3.82 13.91 -24.94
N ARG A 22 2.54 13.79 -24.59
CA ARG A 22 1.82 12.52 -24.58
C ARG A 22 1.94 11.89 -25.97
N SER A 23 2.15 10.57 -26.02
CA SER A 23 1.99 9.84 -27.27
C SER A 23 0.60 10.11 -27.84
N THR A 24 0.53 10.58 -29.07
CA THR A 24 -0.74 10.90 -29.73
C THR A 24 -1.47 9.64 -30.20
N THR A 25 -0.82 8.46 -30.15
CA THR A 25 -1.33 7.21 -30.69
C THR A 25 -2.12 6.37 -29.69
N ASN A 26 -1.88 6.53 -28.39
CA ASN A 26 -2.63 5.80 -27.37
C ASN A 26 -3.05 6.74 -26.23
N LYS A 27 -4.34 7.10 -26.18
CA LYS A 27 -4.90 7.98 -25.15
C LYS A 27 -4.92 7.35 -23.74
N TRP A 28 -4.79 6.06 -23.67
CA TRP A 28 -4.77 5.28 -22.43
C TRP A 28 -3.36 5.04 -21.89
N ALA A 29 -2.33 5.50 -22.59
CA ALA A 29 -0.96 5.39 -22.11
C ALA A 29 -0.77 6.19 -20.82
N ALA A 30 -0.16 5.57 -19.81
CA ALA A 30 0.18 6.24 -18.57
C ALA A 30 1.11 7.42 -18.82
N ARG A 31 1.02 8.43 -17.97
CA ARG A 31 1.83 9.65 -18.10
C ARG A 31 3.13 9.58 -17.30
N PHE A 32 3.32 8.50 -16.55
CA PHE A 32 4.46 8.33 -15.67
C PHE A 32 5.45 7.33 -16.23
N PRO A 33 6.72 7.36 -15.79
CA PRO A 33 7.67 6.32 -16.07
C PRO A 33 7.33 5.09 -15.23
N ASN A 34 6.08 4.63 -15.34
CA ASN A 34 5.72 3.34 -14.80
C ASN A 34 6.42 2.28 -15.62
N PRO A 35 6.89 1.19 -15.02
CA PRO A 35 7.35 0.03 -15.76
C PRO A 35 6.30 -0.41 -16.78
N PRO A 36 6.67 -1.09 -17.88
CA PRO A 36 5.76 -1.41 -18.98
C PRO A 36 4.49 -2.14 -18.60
N ASP A 37 4.54 -2.88 -17.50
CA ASP A 37 3.43 -3.59 -16.91
C ASP A 37 2.37 -2.69 -16.26
N LEU A 38 2.67 -1.39 -16.08
CA LEU A 38 1.80 -0.39 -15.49
C LEU A 38 1.63 0.85 -16.39
N CYS A 39 2.07 0.80 -17.63
CA CYS A 39 1.99 1.89 -18.59
C CYS A 39 0.57 2.13 -19.09
N PHE A 40 -0.43 2.02 -18.23
CA PHE A 40 -1.83 2.22 -18.55
C PHE A 40 -2.47 3.25 -17.61
N ASP A 41 -3.26 4.16 -18.16
CA ASP A 41 -3.99 5.17 -17.40
C ASP A 41 -5.31 4.58 -16.88
N TYR A 42 -5.24 3.79 -15.82
CA TYR A 42 -6.41 3.18 -15.18
C TYR A 42 -7.43 4.23 -14.72
N ARG A 43 -6.97 5.38 -14.25
CA ARG A 43 -7.84 6.47 -13.82
C ARG A 43 -8.69 6.97 -14.99
N ALA A 44 -8.09 7.20 -16.15
CA ALA A 44 -8.82 7.67 -17.33
C ALA A 44 -9.93 6.70 -17.77
N LEU A 45 -9.76 5.39 -17.49
CA LEU A 45 -10.78 4.39 -17.79
C LEU A 45 -11.90 4.37 -16.72
N VAL A 46 -11.54 4.40 -15.45
CA VAL A 46 -12.51 4.35 -14.34
C VAL A 46 -13.35 5.64 -14.26
N GLU A 47 -12.80 6.79 -14.67
CA GLU A 47 -13.51 8.07 -14.74
C GLU A 47 -14.60 8.14 -15.84
N GLN A 48 -14.72 7.11 -16.70
CA GLN A 48 -15.76 7.13 -17.73
C GLN A 48 -17.15 7.12 -17.09
N GLU A 49 -18.05 7.87 -17.67
CA GLU A 49 -19.47 7.85 -17.30
C GLU A 49 -20.02 6.41 -17.45
N ASN A 50 -20.78 5.93 -16.47
CA ASN A 50 -21.27 4.56 -16.39
C ASN A 50 -20.20 3.46 -16.30
N GLY A 51 -19.01 3.80 -15.76
CA GLY A 51 -17.94 2.85 -15.45
C GLY A 51 -17.11 2.41 -16.66
N ILE A 52 -16.39 1.33 -16.48
CA ILE A 52 -15.40 0.79 -17.45
C ILE A 52 -16.07 0.30 -18.73
N ALA A 53 -17.22 -0.38 -18.58
CA ALA A 53 -17.94 -1.01 -19.67
C ALA A 53 -19.43 -1.09 -19.32
N ARG A 54 -20.24 -1.46 -20.31
CA ARG A 54 -21.67 -1.82 -20.13
C ARG A 54 -21.85 -3.31 -20.32
N ALA A 55 -22.34 -4.00 -19.30
CA ALA A 55 -22.58 -5.44 -19.33
C ALA A 55 -23.66 -5.79 -20.37
N THR A 56 -23.38 -6.81 -21.17
CA THR A 56 -24.36 -7.42 -22.10
C THR A 56 -25.16 -8.54 -21.43
N ASP A 57 -24.56 -9.18 -20.41
CA ASP A 57 -25.21 -10.18 -19.54
C ASP A 57 -25.13 -9.73 -18.07
N PRO A 58 -26.09 -8.94 -17.58
CA PRO A 58 -26.13 -8.50 -16.18
C PRO A 58 -26.26 -9.66 -15.18
N SER A 59 -26.72 -10.84 -15.63
CA SER A 59 -26.98 -12.01 -14.79
C SER A 59 -25.75 -12.92 -14.61
N HIS A 60 -24.63 -12.61 -15.26
CA HIS A 60 -23.37 -13.34 -15.09
C HIS A 60 -22.96 -13.40 -13.61
N ARG A 61 -22.84 -14.61 -13.07
CA ARG A 61 -22.64 -14.82 -11.64
C ARG A 61 -21.18 -14.66 -11.25
N ILE A 62 -20.90 -13.68 -10.41
CA ILE A 62 -19.53 -13.33 -9.99
C ILE A 62 -19.40 -13.52 -8.49
N CYS A 63 -18.39 -14.27 -8.05
CA CYS A 63 -17.98 -14.33 -6.64
C CYS A 63 -16.70 -13.51 -6.46
N ILE A 64 -16.66 -12.71 -5.40
CA ILE A 64 -15.47 -11.97 -4.97
C ILE A 64 -15.10 -12.48 -3.57
N ILE A 65 -13.88 -13.00 -3.42
CA ILE A 65 -13.38 -13.55 -2.15
C ILE A 65 -12.45 -12.54 -1.49
N GLY A 66 -12.90 -11.97 -0.38
CA GLY A 66 -12.24 -10.90 0.39
C GLY A 66 -12.88 -9.52 0.18
N ALA A 67 -13.26 -8.85 1.28
CA ALA A 67 -13.79 -7.48 1.29
C ALA A 67 -12.72 -6.47 1.75
N GLY A 68 -11.48 -6.66 1.33
CA GLY A 68 -10.46 -5.61 1.37
C GLY A 68 -10.64 -4.61 0.22
N VAL A 69 -9.81 -3.58 0.15
CA VAL A 69 -9.88 -2.53 -0.87
C VAL A 69 -10.00 -3.09 -2.30
N THR A 70 -9.30 -4.17 -2.63
CA THR A 70 -9.36 -4.82 -3.95
C THR A 70 -10.75 -5.38 -4.25
N GLY A 71 -11.32 -6.17 -3.33
CA GLY A 71 -12.63 -6.79 -3.53
C GLY A 71 -13.77 -5.77 -3.56
N LEU A 72 -13.69 -4.76 -2.70
CA LEU A 72 -14.66 -3.66 -2.69
C LEU A 72 -14.60 -2.82 -3.96
N THR A 73 -13.41 -2.53 -4.47
CA THR A 73 -13.22 -1.85 -5.75
C THR A 73 -13.78 -2.68 -6.92
N ALA A 74 -13.46 -3.98 -6.96
CA ALA A 74 -13.98 -4.87 -8.00
C ALA A 74 -15.51 -4.93 -7.97
N ALA A 75 -16.11 -5.05 -6.77
CA ALA A 75 -17.57 -5.05 -6.62
C ALA A 75 -18.18 -3.74 -7.12
N ARG A 76 -17.61 -2.60 -6.72
CA ARG A 76 -18.07 -1.27 -7.13
C ARG A 76 -18.02 -1.10 -8.65
N GLU A 77 -16.90 -1.41 -9.27
CA GLU A 77 -16.74 -1.23 -10.73
C GLU A 77 -17.59 -2.24 -11.52
N LEU A 78 -17.79 -3.46 -11.04
CA LEU A 78 -18.71 -4.41 -11.65
C LEU A 78 -20.17 -3.95 -11.59
N TYR A 79 -20.63 -3.42 -10.44
CA TYR A 79 -21.97 -2.85 -10.36
C TYR A 79 -22.13 -1.62 -11.27
N ARG A 80 -21.10 -0.75 -11.35
CA ARG A 80 -21.09 0.37 -12.31
C ARG A 80 -21.16 -0.07 -13.76
N CYS A 81 -20.59 -1.24 -14.08
CA CYS A 81 -20.73 -1.87 -15.41
C CYS A 81 -22.13 -2.48 -15.64
N GLY A 82 -22.98 -2.57 -14.62
CA GLY A 82 -24.34 -3.12 -14.72
C GLY A 82 -24.46 -4.61 -14.42
N PHE A 83 -23.44 -5.28 -13.89
CA PHE A 83 -23.57 -6.64 -13.36
C PHE A 83 -24.40 -6.61 -12.07
N THR A 84 -25.33 -7.56 -11.92
CA THR A 84 -26.27 -7.58 -10.79
C THR A 84 -26.13 -8.82 -9.91
N HIS A 85 -25.42 -9.86 -10.37
CA HIS A 85 -25.29 -11.12 -9.68
C HIS A 85 -23.90 -11.29 -9.05
N ILE A 86 -23.58 -10.42 -8.10
CA ILE A 86 -22.31 -10.39 -7.38
C ILE A 86 -22.50 -10.93 -5.97
N THR A 87 -21.62 -11.82 -5.53
CA THR A 87 -21.51 -12.31 -4.15
C THR A 87 -20.14 -11.93 -3.62
N LEU A 88 -20.07 -11.15 -2.55
CA LEU A 88 -18.85 -10.75 -1.85
C LEU A 88 -18.75 -11.53 -0.53
N ILE A 89 -17.66 -12.29 -0.33
CA ILE A 89 -17.47 -13.14 0.85
C ILE A 89 -16.26 -12.64 1.64
N GLU A 90 -16.48 -12.28 2.92
CA GLU A 90 -15.43 -11.82 3.84
C GLU A 90 -15.36 -12.71 5.09
N GLN A 91 -14.13 -13.11 5.44
CA GLN A 91 -13.89 -14.01 6.56
C GLN A 91 -14.09 -13.36 7.94
N SER A 92 -13.89 -12.05 8.04
CA SER A 92 -14.01 -11.29 9.29
C SER A 92 -15.38 -10.57 9.40
N THR A 93 -15.62 -9.99 10.56
CA THR A 93 -16.73 -9.04 10.77
C THR A 93 -16.36 -7.61 10.35
N ARG A 94 -15.18 -7.43 9.78
CA ARG A 94 -14.64 -6.14 9.36
C ARG A 94 -14.28 -6.16 7.87
N ILE A 95 -14.62 -5.11 7.16
CA ILE A 95 -14.13 -4.84 5.81
C ILE A 95 -12.77 -4.14 5.84
N GLY A 96 -12.13 -3.95 4.70
CA GLY A 96 -10.91 -3.17 4.51
C GLY A 96 -9.62 -3.99 4.56
N GLY A 97 -9.62 -5.21 5.12
CA GLY A 97 -8.43 -6.06 5.13
C GLY A 97 -7.24 -5.40 5.86
N ARG A 98 -6.15 -5.14 5.14
CA ARG A 98 -4.93 -4.48 5.68
C ARG A 98 -5.01 -2.95 5.74
N HIS A 99 -6.10 -2.33 5.33
CA HIS A 99 -6.50 -1.01 5.76
C HIS A 99 -7.17 -1.15 7.13
N LEU A 100 -6.40 -0.93 8.17
CA LEU A 100 -6.85 -1.08 9.55
C LEU A 100 -6.63 0.22 10.30
N THR A 101 -7.67 0.99 10.41
CA THR A 101 -7.72 2.19 11.27
C THR A 101 -8.44 1.84 12.56
N VAL A 102 -7.79 2.10 13.69
CA VAL A 102 -8.36 1.92 15.03
C VAL A 102 -8.56 3.29 15.66
N PRO A 103 -9.73 3.58 16.27
CA PRO A 103 -9.92 4.84 16.98
C PRO A 103 -8.96 4.96 18.16
N GLY A 104 -8.25 6.06 18.24
CA GLY A 104 -7.16 6.28 19.19
C GLY A 104 -7.53 6.50 20.66
N SER A 105 -8.81 6.45 21.01
CA SER A 105 -9.24 6.49 22.42
C SER A 105 -10.62 5.84 22.55
N PRO A 106 -10.69 4.63 23.10
CA PRO A 106 -11.95 3.93 23.30
C PRO A 106 -12.83 4.58 24.39
N HIS A 107 -12.29 5.47 25.20
CA HIS A 107 -13.00 6.09 26.33
C HIS A 107 -13.46 7.52 26.08
N SER A 108 -13.15 8.10 24.93
CA SER A 108 -13.60 9.43 24.54
C SER A 108 -14.55 9.31 23.37
N THR A 109 -15.81 9.65 23.57
CA THR A 109 -16.79 9.86 22.50
C THR A 109 -16.41 11.00 21.55
N GLN A 110 -15.33 11.73 21.85
CA GLN A 110 -14.84 12.89 21.13
C GLN A 110 -13.49 12.67 20.43
N SER A 111 -12.82 11.53 20.60
CA SER A 111 -11.53 11.29 19.94
C SER A 111 -11.71 10.44 18.70
N HIS A 112 -11.66 11.08 17.54
CA HIS A 112 -11.65 10.43 16.24
C HIS A 112 -10.22 10.30 15.67
N THR A 113 -9.20 10.44 16.51
CA THR A 113 -7.79 10.28 16.11
C THR A 113 -7.55 8.88 15.58
N PRO A 114 -7.19 8.71 14.30
CA PRO A 114 -6.97 7.40 13.72
C PRO A 114 -5.60 6.85 14.10
N PHE A 115 -5.55 5.58 14.51
CA PHE A 115 -4.33 4.79 14.58
C PHE A 115 -4.26 3.92 13.32
N GLU A 116 -3.37 4.26 12.41
CA GLU A 116 -3.19 3.55 11.15
C GLU A 116 -2.32 2.30 11.36
N MET A 117 -2.96 1.21 11.77
CA MET A 117 -2.27 -0.04 12.10
C MET A 117 -1.78 -0.78 10.85
N GLY A 118 -2.41 -0.56 9.70
CA GLY A 118 -2.03 -1.10 8.39
C GLY A 118 -1.34 -0.08 7.49
N ALA A 119 -1.77 0.00 6.24
CA ALA A 119 -1.30 1.02 5.30
C ALA A 119 -1.59 2.43 5.84
N MET A 120 -0.72 3.38 5.56
CA MET A 120 -0.85 4.76 6.06
C MET A 120 -0.34 5.83 5.09
N ARG A 121 0.36 5.45 4.03
CA ARG A 121 1.00 6.36 3.07
C ARG A 121 0.42 6.11 1.69
N MET A 122 -0.22 7.13 1.10
CA MET A 122 -0.96 6.98 -0.15
C MET A 122 -0.34 7.78 -1.27
N PRO A 123 0.15 7.13 -2.35
CA PRO A 123 0.66 7.83 -3.52
C PRO A 123 -0.48 8.35 -4.39
N PHE A 124 -0.54 9.68 -4.60
CA PHE A 124 -1.55 10.28 -5.47
C PHE A 124 -1.04 10.48 -6.91
N PHE A 125 0.27 10.43 -7.11
CA PHE A 125 0.92 10.65 -8.42
C PHE A 125 0.52 11.99 -9.07
N ASN A 126 0.38 13.01 -8.27
CA ASN A 126 0.18 14.36 -8.74
C ASN A 126 1.52 15.04 -9.06
N ARG A 127 1.49 16.03 -9.89
CA ARG A 127 2.63 16.88 -10.17
C ARG A 127 2.76 17.95 -9.09
N ALA A 128 3.95 18.52 -8.95
CA ALA A 128 4.22 19.54 -7.94
C ALA A 128 3.34 20.80 -8.12
N ASP A 129 2.88 21.06 -9.35
CA ASP A 129 2.01 22.18 -9.73
C ASP A 129 0.51 21.81 -9.82
N GLU A 130 0.14 20.59 -9.46
CA GLU A 130 -1.23 20.08 -9.52
C GLU A 130 -1.76 19.79 -8.11
N PRO A 131 -3.06 20.01 -7.84
CA PRO A 131 -3.68 19.54 -6.60
C PRO A 131 -3.51 18.01 -6.47
N PRO A 132 -3.32 17.48 -5.26
CA PRO A 132 -3.17 16.02 -5.06
C PRO A 132 -4.28 15.19 -5.70
N THR A 133 -5.53 15.63 -5.61
CA THR A 133 -6.69 14.94 -6.20
C THR A 133 -6.71 14.88 -7.73
N GLU A 134 -5.87 15.66 -8.41
CA GLU A 134 -5.67 15.58 -9.87
C GLU A 134 -4.58 14.57 -10.23
N GLY A 135 -3.95 13.94 -9.26
CA GLY A 135 -2.97 12.88 -9.46
C GLY A 135 -3.51 11.70 -10.28
N ARG A 136 -2.61 10.92 -10.87
CA ARG A 136 -2.97 9.85 -11.82
C ARG A 136 -3.19 8.50 -11.17
N SER A 137 -3.08 8.39 -9.86
CA SER A 137 -3.43 7.19 -9.14
C SER A 137 -4.95 7.01 -9.06
N LEU A 138 -5.40 5.76 -8.95
CA LEU A 138 -6.78 5.46 -8.60
C LEU A 138 -7.06 5.88 -7.15
N MET A 139 -6.03 5.90 -6.29
CA MET A 139 -6.15 6.46 -4.93
C MET A 139 -6.60 7.93 -4.96
N ALA A 140 -6.00 8.76 -5.84
CA ALA A 140 -6.40 10.16 -5.99
C ALA A 140 -7.83 10.29 -6.54
N TYR A 141 -8.20 9.43 -7.48
CA TYR A 141 -9.57 9.38 -8.03
C TYR A 141 -10.60 9.08 -6.94
N TYR A 142 -10.40 8.02 -6.15
CA TYR A 142 -11.36 7.65 -5.11
C TYR A 142 -11.36 8.66 -3.95
N ALA A 143 -10.21 9.23 -3.59
CA ALA A 143 -10.15 10.29 -2.59
C ALA A 143 -11.00 11.50 -3.01
N LYS A 144 -10.91 11.91 -4.28
CA LYS A 144 -11.76 12.97 -4.86
C LYS A 144 -13.24 12.58 -4.89
N THR A 145 -13.53 11.36 -5.36
CA THR A 145 -14.92 10.86 -5.52
C THR A 145 -15.66 10.79 -4.18
N PHE A 146 -14.95 10.44 -3.12
CA PHE A 146 -15.52 10.26 -1.79
C PHE A 146 -15.37 11.48 -0.87
N ASP A 147 -14.77 12.55 -1.36
CA ASP A 147 -14.50 13.75 -0.56
C ASP A 147 -13.72 13.42 0.71
N LEU A 148 -12.62 12.65 0.54
CA LEU A 148 -11.75 12.30 1.65
C LEU A 148 -10.82 13.47 2.00
N ALA A 149 -10.75 13.79 3.29
CA ALA A 149 -9.77 14.72 3.81
C ALA A 149 -8.39 14.04 3.91
N PHE A 150 -7.33 14.75 3.53
CA PHE A 150 -5.96 14.26 3.56
C PHE A 150 -4.97 15.40 3.78
N SER A 151 -3.74 15.06 4.13
CA SER A 151 -2.61 15.97 4.23
C SER A 151 -1.33 15.30 3.73
N ASP A 152 -0.30 16.09 3.47
CA ASP A 152 1.01 15.54 3.12
C ASP A 152 1.54 14.66 4.26
N PHE A 153 2.08 13.49 3.89
CA PHE A 153 2.63 12.57 4.86
C PHE A 153 4.03 13.04 5.31
N ALA A 154 4.21 13.19 6.60
CA ALA A 154 5.44 13.67 7.22
C ALA A 154 6.52 12.57 7.29
N ASN A 155 7.03 12.10 6.13
CA ASN A 155 8.16 11.17 6.12
C ASN A 155 9.40 11.78 6.79
N PRO A 156 10.14 11.01 7.60
CA PRO A 156 11.38 11.48 8.20
C PRO A 156 12.38 11.99 7.14
N GLY A 157 12.88 13.18 7.35
CA GLY A 157 13.82 13.84 6.41
C GLY A 157 13.17 14.45 5.17
N SER A 158 11.85 14.36 5.01
CA SER A 158 11.13 15.00 3.90
C SER A 158 10.89 16.49 4.14
N GLN A 159 10.52 17.21 3.08
CA GLN A 159 10.08 18.60 3.21
C GLN A 159 8.74 18.76 3.94
N TRP A 160 7.99 17.67 4.07
CA TRP A 160 6.65 17.63 4.66
C TRP A 160 6.68 17.39 6.17
N VAL A 161 7.83 17.01 6.71
CA VAL A 161 8.04 16.87 8.17
C VAL A 161 8.61 18.16 8.73
N HIS A 162 8.04 18.67 9.83
CA HIS A 162 8.53 19.89 10.46
C HIS A 162 9.99 19.75 10.92
N SER A 163 10.32 18.59 11.51
CA SER A 163 11.68 18.24 11.90
C SER A 163 11.83 16.74 12.11
N THR A 164 13.00 16.20 11.78
CA THR A 164 13.39 14.82 12.04
C THR A 164 14.51 14.78 13.06
N GLY A 165 14.30 14.06 14.15
CA GLY A 165 15.36 13.72 15.10
C GLY A 165 16.09 12.45 14.60
N ILE A 166 17.39 12.51 14.48
CA ILE A 166 18.25 11.37 14.14
C ILE A 166 19.03 10.98 15.37
N TYR A 167 18.80 9.76 15.89
CA TYR A 167 19.50 9.24 17.06
C TYR A 167 20.12 7.88 16.76
N LEU A 168 21.42 7.87 16.54
CA LEU A 168 22.22 6.67 16.29
C LEU A 168 23.07 6.36 17.53
N ARG A 169 22.82 5.19 18.13
CA ARG A 169 23.43 4.78 19.41
C ARG A 169 24.75 4.09 19.23
N GLU A 170 24.86 3.22 18.23
CA GLU A 170 25.89 2.19 18.18
C GLU A 170 26.93 2.46 17.10
N GLY A 171 27.85 3.38 17.40
CA GLY A 171 29.16 3.36 16.75
C GLY A 171 29.28 4.03 15.39
N SER A 172 28.24 4.32 14.71
CA SER A 172 28.31 5.00 13.40
C SER A 172 28.69 6.48 13.48
N MET A 173 28.63 7.08 14.66
CA MET A 173 28.92 8.49 14.88
C MET A 173 30.29 8.74 15.57
N GLY A 174 31.19 7.77 15.55
CA GLY A 174 32.61 7.95 15.92
C GLY A 174 32.94 8.01 17.42
N GLY A 175 33.61 6.99 17.89
CA GLY A 175 34.58 6.96 18.96
C GLY A 175 34.28 7.72 20.26
N GLY A 176 33.51 7.14 21.20
CA GLY A 176 33.53 7.54 22.59
C GLY A 176 32.74 8.78 23.01
N ALA A 177 32.06 9.45 22.10
CA ALA A 177 31.15 10.55 22.43
C ALA A 177 29.78 10.00 22.86
N THR A 178 29.12 10.65 23.85
CA THR A 178 27.72 10.38 24.16
C THR A 178 26.86 10.66 22.93
N PRO A 179 26.05 9.70 22.43
CA PRO A 179 25.21 9.95 21.28
C PRO A 179 24.28 11.13 21.51
N GLN A 180 24.20 12.03 20.56
CA GLN A 180 23.32 13.18 20.60
C GLN A 180 22.27 13.05 19.49
N MET A 181 21.06 13.53 19.76
CA MET A 181 20.04 13.64 18.71
C MET A 181 20.39 14.81 17.78
N LEU A 182 20.55 14.52 16.51
CA LEU A 182 20.71 15.52 15.48
C LEU A 182 19.34 15.92 14.96
N ILE A 183 19.11 17.22 14.77
CA ILE A 183 17.82 17.73 14.26
C ILE A 183 17.98 18.11 12.79
N TRP A 184 17.26 17.41 11.94
CA TRP A 184 17.21 17.68 10.52
C TRP A 184 15.92 18.43 10.16
N LYS A 185 16.07 19.62 9.57
CA LYS A 185 15.00 20.44 9.03
C LYS A 185 15.24 20.59 7.53
N ASN A 186 14.33 20.08 6.73
CA ASN A 186 14.47 20.03 5.28
C ASN A 186 13.25 20.66 4.57
N ALA A 187 12.83 21.84 5.04
CA ALA A 187 11.64 22.52 4.54
C ALA A 187 11.68 22.87 3.04
N ASP A 188 12.87 23.03 2.47
CA ASP A 188 13.09 23.30 1.04
C ASP A 188 13.25 22.01 0.20
N GLY A 189 13.23 20.84 0.83
CA GLY A 189 13.45 19.56 0.18
C GLY A 189 14.89 19.32 -0.33
N SER A 190 15.82 20.25 -0.09
CA SER A 190 17.20 20.22 -0.61
C SER A 190 18.27 20.25 0.47
N THR A 191 17.90 20.58 1.72
CA THR A 191 18.84 20.65 2.86
C THR A 191 19.31 19.25 3.23
N PRO A 192 20.62 18.94 3.14
CA PRO A 192 21.15 17.64 3.53
C PRO A 192 21.02 17.42 5.04
N PRO A 193 21.07 16.15 5.51
CA PRO A 193 21.04 15.84 6.93
C PRO A 193 22.24 16.47 7.66
N PRO A 194 22.12 16.79 8.96
CA PRO A 194 23.19 17.37 9.73
C PRO A 194 24.31 16.34 10.00
N GLY A 195 25.55 16.80 10.02
CA GLY A 195 26.73 15.97 10.33
C GLY A 195 27.39 15.35 9.09
N LYS A 196 28.73 15.28 9.13
CA LYS A 196 29.54 14.89 7.98
C LYS A 196 29.29 13.46 7.49
N GLU A 197 29.09 12.53 8.42
CA GLU A 197 28.82 11.13 8.12
C GLU A 197 27.50 10.95 7.37
N LEU A 198 26.43 11.58 7.90
CA LEU A 198 25.11 11.55 7.29
C LEU A 198 25.10 12.23 5.92
N GLN A 199 25.84 13.32 5.76
CA GLN A 199 25.99 14.02 4.48
C GLN A 199 26.70 13.15 3.44
N ARG A 200 27.71 12.37 3.86
CA ARG A 200 28.43 11.45 2.97
C ARG A 200 27.48 10.35 2.46
N VAL A 201 26.71 9.73 3.35
CA VAL A 201 25.72 8.70 2.99
C VAL A 201 24.63 9.28 2.07
N TYR A 202 24.11 10.45 2.42
CA TYR A 202 23.15 11.17 1.60
C TYR A 202 23.66 11.49 0.20
N ALA A 203 24.93 11.94 0.08
CA ALA A 203 25.52 12.26 -1.20
C ALA A 203 25.67 11.02 -2.10
N LYS A 204 26.03 9.85 -1.54
CA LYS A 204 26.14 8.60 -2.30
C LYS A 204 24.78 8.14 -2.84
N TRP A 205 23.78 8.11 -1.98
CA TRP A 205 22.41 7.80 -2.40
C TRP A 205 21.91 8.76 -3.48
N LYS A 206 22.07 10.05 -3.23
CA LYS A 206 21.63 11.08 -4.18
C LYS A 206 22.33 10.96 -5.53
N ALA A 207 23.65 10.74 -5.55
CA ALA A 207 24.42 10.57 -6.79
C ALA A 207 23.93 9.38 -7.62
N PHE A 208 23.62 8.25 -6.96
CA PHE A 208 23.05 7.07 -7.61
C PHE A 208 21.65 7.36 -8.16
N ALA A 209 20.76 7.87 -7.32
CA ALA A 209 19.39 8.15 -7.70
C ALA A 209 19.28 9.22 -8.80
N ASP A 210 20.02 10.34 -8.71
CA ASP A 210 20.04 11.39 -9.73
C ASP A 210 20.55 10.87 -11.08
N ARG A 211 21.55 9.98 -11.07
CA ARG A 211 22.08 9.35 -12.30
C ARG A 211 21.00 8.51 -12.97
N MET A 212 20.38 7.61 -12.23
CA MET A 212 19.34 6.74 -12.76
C MET A 212 18.14 7.53 -13.27
N THR A 213 17.63 8.45 -12.49
CA THR A 213 16.46 9.26 -12.87
C THR A 213 16.70 10.09 -14.13
N ARG A 214 17.88 10.68 -14.26
CA ARG A 214 18.21 11.52 -15.44
C ARG A 214 18.12 10.71 -16.72
N HIS A 215 18.77 9.55 -16.77
CA HIS A 215 18.80 8.71 -17.98
C HIS A 215 17.45 8.06 -18.25
N VAL A 216 16.71 7.66 -17.22
CA VAL A 216 15.34 7.16 -17.36
C VAL A 216 14.41 8.22 -17.95
N ALA A 217 14.49 9.47 -17.46
CA ALA A 217 13.66 10.56 -17.98
C ALA A 217 13.96 10.87 -19.45
N GLU A 218 15.24 10.86 -19.84
CA GLU A 218 15.66 11.07 -21.24
C GLU A 218 15.10 9.96 -22.16
N LEU A 219 15.16 8.70 -21.73
CA LEU A 219 14.65 7.57 -22.52
C LEU A 219 13.12 7.49 -22.55
N TYR A 220 12.46 7.86 -21.47
CA TYR A 220 11.01 8.00 -21.48
C TYR A 220 10.55 9.05 -22.48
N ALA A 221 11.27 10.18 -22.58
CA ALA A 221 10.99 11.23 -23.54
C ALA A 221 11.13 10.74 -24.99
N SER A 222 12.04 9.82 -25.28
CA SER A 222 12.22 9.18 -26.60
C SER A 222 11.34 7.95 -26.83
N GLN A 223 10.47 7.60 -25.89
CA GLN A 223 9.63 6.39 -25.93
C GLN A 223 10.41 5.05 -25.87
N GLU A 224 11.64 5.07 -25.40
CA GLU A 224 12.49 3.88 -25.27
C GLU A 224 12.45 3.27 -23.84
N TRP A 225 11.47 3.68 -23.04
CA TRP A 225 11.34 3.27 -21.66
C TRP A 225 11.29 1.74 -21.45
N GLU A 226 10.53 1.05 -22.29
CA GLU A 226 10.36 -0.41 -22.18
C GLU A 226 11.70 -1.14 -22.33
N ALA A 227 12.49 -0.75 -23.33
CA ALA A 227 13.82 -1.31 -23.55
C ALA A 227 14.76 -1.00 -22.37
N MET A 228 14.68 0.22 -21.83
CA MET A 228 15.46 0.61 -20.66
C MET A 228 15.09 -0.20 -19.43
N TRP A 229 13.80 -0.34 -19.17
CA TRP A 229 13.34 -1.14 -18.02
C TRP A 229 13.75 -2.61 -18.15
N ALA A 230 13.62 -3.20 -19.33
CA ALA A 230 14.09 -4.56 -19.58
C ALA A 230 15.59 -4.70 -19.33
N ALA A 231 16.41 -3.71 -19.71
CA ALA A 231 17.84 -3.71 -19.43
C ALA A 231 18.13 -3.56 -17.92
N ILE A 232 17.38 -2.72 -17.18
CA ILE A 232 17.47 -2.61 -15.73
C ILE A 232 17.11 -3.93 -15.06
N VAL A 233 16.01 -4.55 -15.44
CA VAL A 233 15.59 -5.86 -14.92
C VAL A 233 16.68 -6.91 -15.15
N LYS A 234 17.21 -7.02 -16.35
CA LYS A 234 18.29 -7.95 -16.69
C LYS A 234 19.54 -7.77 -15.82
N LYS A 235 19.85 -6.53 -15.43
CA LYS A 235 21.01 -6.22 -14.58
C LYS A 235 20.77 -6.53 -13.11
N TYR A 236 19.57 -6.22 -12.60
CA TYR A 236 19.32 -6.11 -11.16
C TYR A 236 18.33 -7.15 -10.60
N GLU A 237 17.69 -7.98 -11.42
CA GLU A 237 16.63 -8.88 -10.94
C GLU A 237 17.14 -9.90 -9.91
N SER A 238 18.40 -10.29 -9.98
CA SER A 238 19.07 -11.19 -9.04
C SER A 238 19.85 -10.47 -7.92
N VAL A 239 19.78 -9.14 -7.86
CA VAL A 239 20.52 -8.32 -6.89
C VAL A 239 19.60 -7.94 -5.73
N SER A 240 20.05 -8.20 -4.49
CA SER A 240 19.36 -7.70 -3.31
C SER A 240 19.57 -6.20 -3.13
N PHE A 241 18.70 -5.56 -2.35
CA PHE A 241 18.91 -4.14 -2.04
C PHE A 241 20.19 -3.94 -1.21
N ARG A 242 20.50 -4.88 -0.33
CA ARG A 242 21.76 -4.91 0.43
C ARG A 242 22.97 -4.91 -0.50
N ASP A 243 22.95 -5.78 -1.52
CA ASP A 243 24.03 -5.85 -2.49
C ASP A 243 24.13 -4.56 -3.31
N LEU A 244 23.01 -3.98 -3.75
CA LEU A 244 23.00 -2.72 -4.48
C LEU A 244 23.65 -1.57 -3.68
N VAL A 245 23.35 -1.49 -2.38
CA VAL A 245 23.89 -0.44 -1.50
C VAL A 245 25.41 -0.55 -1.39
N SER A 246 25.95 -1.75 -1.29
CA SER A 246 27.39 -2.01 -1.16
C SER A 246 28.13 -2.12 -2.50
N MET A 247 27.44 -2.46 -3.59
CA MET A 247 28.02 -2.59 -4.94
C MET A 247 28.76 -1.31 -5.34
N PRO A 248 29.93 -1.43 -6.02
CA PRO A 248 30.68 -0.27 -6.45
C PRO A 248 29.86 0.72 -7.28
N ALA A 249 30.04 1.99 -7.01
CA ALA A 249 29.46 3.04 -7.83
C ALA A 249 30.20 3.13 -9.18
N LEU A 250 29.46 3.42 -10.25
CA LEU A 250 30.05 3.73 -11.53
C LEU A 250 30.58 5.17 -11.54
N GLU A 251 31.73 5.40 -12.19
CA GLU A 251 32.23 6.74 -12.45
C GLU A 251 31.36 7.48 -13.48
N ALA A 252 30.94 6.77 -14.53
CA ALA A 252 30.05 7.30 -15.57
C ALA A 252 29.09 6.21 -16.06
N TRP A 253 27.90 6.64 -16.50
CA TRP A 253 26.95 5.76 -17.17
C TRP A 253 27.38 5.49 -18.62
N ASP A 254 27.28 4.24 -19.06
CA ASP A 254 27.61 3.80 -20.41
C ASP A 254 26.34 3.51 -21.22
N LYS A 255 26.16 4.23 -22.34
CA LYS A 255 25.06 4.01 -23.28
C LYS A 255 25.03 2.61 -23.93
N HIS A 256 26.15 1.88 -23.95
CA HIS A 256 26.23 0.52 -24.47
C HIS A 256 25.80 -0.53 -23.43
N SER A 257 25.67 -0.13 -22.18
CA SER A 257 25.13 -0.93 -21.07
C SER A 257 24.01 -0.16 -20.36
N PRO A 258 22.91 0.19 -21.04
CA PRO A 258 21.96 1.21 -20.59
C PRO A 258 21.25 0.84 -19.28
N GLY A 259 21.15 -0.43 -18.94
CA GLY A 259 20.56 -0.90 -17.67
C GLY A 259 21.53 -0.92 -16.50
N ASP A 260 22.82 -0.66 -16.70
CA ASP A 260 23.82 -0.70 -15.64
C ASP A 260 24.08 0.69 -15.07
N PHE A 261 23.66 0.93 -13.85
CA PHE A 261 23.90 2.15 -13.08
C PHE A 261 24.92 1.94 -11.95
N GLY A 262 25.51 0.73 -11.85
CA GLY A 262 26.36 0.32 -10.72
C GLY A 262 25.56 0.22 -9.43
N GLY A 263 26.24 0.42 -8.32
CA GLY A 263 25.67 0.51 -6.99
C GLY A 263 25.91 1.87 -6.33
N MET A 264 25.79 1.90 -5.00
CA MET A 264 25.96 3.12 -4.22
C MET A 264 27.36 3.25 -3.62
N GLY A 265 28.15 2.17 -3.58
CA GLY A 265 29.52 2.14 -3.06
C GLY A 265 29.62 2.48 -1.57
N MET A 266 28.63 2.09 -0.78
CA MET A 266 28.63 2.34 0.65
C MET A 266 29.46 1.31 1.40
N SER A 267 30.21 1.73 2.41
CA SER A 267 30.85 0.83 3.38
C SER A 267 29.80 0.18 4.27
N ALA A 268 30.19 -0.81 5.08
CA ALA A 268 29.30 -1.45 6.05
C ALA A 268 28.70 -0.43 7.05
N GLU A 269 29.52 0.53 7.54
CA GLU A 269 29.07 1.59 8.44
C GLU A 269 28.11 2.55 7.75
N GLU A 270 28.42 2.98 6.52
CA GLU A 270 27.55 3.84 5.73
C GLU A 270 26.23 3.16 5.40
N SER A 271 26.24 1.86 5.11
CA SER A 271 25.04 1.06 4.88
C SER A 271 24.17 0.99 6.12
N ALA A 272 24.77 0.77 7.31
CA ALA A 272 24.02 0.76 8.58
C ALA A 272 23.34 2.10 8.85
N ILE A 273 24.04 3.22 8.61
CA ILE A 273 23.45 4.56 8.72
C ILE A 273 22.32 4.72 7.70
N PHE A 274 22.55 4.38 6.45
CA PHE A 274 21.55 4.50 5.37
C PHE A 274 20.26 3.76 5.70
N TYR A 275 20.38 2.55 6.20
CA TYR A 275 19.21 1.75 6.58
C TYR A 275 18.45 2.33 7.78
N ALA A 276 19.16 2.84 8.78
CA ALA A 276 18.54 3.38 9.99
C ALA A 276 17.77 4.69 9.74
N ILE A 277 18.28 5.56 8.86
CA ILE A 277 17.72 6.91 8.66
C ILE A 277 16.88 7.06 7.38
N GLY A 278 17.03 6.16 6.41
CA GLY A 278 16.23 6.11 5.19
C GLY A 278 16.23 7.35 4.29
N ILE A 279 17.04 8.34 4.58
CA ILE A 279 17.30 9.55 3.79
C ILE A 279 16.03 10.17 3.14
N GLY A 280 14.98 10.35 3.93
CA GLY A 280 13.76 11.04 3.51
C GLY A 280 12.55 10.15 3.22
N ASP A 281 12.70 8.84 3.24
CA ASP A 281 11.62 7.89 2.95
C ASP A 281 11.25 7.00 4.17
N GLY A 282 11.80 7.29 5.35
CA GLY A 282 11.74 6.41 6.52
C GLY A 282 12.87 5.36 6.47
N SER A 283 12.96 4.49 7.47
CA SER A 283 14.03 3.48 7.51
C SER A 283 13.88 2.46 6.37
N TRP A 284 15.01 2.06 5.79
CA TRP A 284 15.07 1.10 4.68
C TRP A 284 15.39 -0.33 5.14
N GLY A 285 15.51 -0.57 6.44
CA GLY A 285 15.86 -1.86 7.00
C GLY A 285 14.96 -3.02 6.56
N ALA A 286 13.70 -2.72 6.29
CA ALA A 286 12.74 -3.67 5.76
C ALA A 286 13.11 -4.29 4.40
N PHE A 287 13.96 -3.62 3.62
CA PHE A 287 14.18 -3.99 2.22
C PHE A 287 15.52 -4.67 1.96
N TYR A 288 16.29 -5.03 2.99
CA TYR A 288 17.63 -5.62 2.83
C TYR A 288 17.69 -6.79 1.87
N ASP A 289 16.80 -7.75 2.05
CA ASP A 289 16.85 -9.04 1.39
C ASP A 289 15.84 -9.17 0.25
N VAL A 290 15.15 -8.07 -0.09
CA VAL A 290 14.30 -8.02 -1.27
C VAL A 290 15.10 -7.67 -2.52
N CYS A 291 14.57 -8.03 -3.68
CA CYS A 291 15.15 -7.63 -4.97
C CYS A 291 15.19 -6.10 -5.05
N CYS A 292 16.33 -5.56 -5.42
CA CYS A 292 16.54 -4.12 -5.49
C CYS A 292 15.64 -3.41 -6.51
N LEU A 293 15.06 -4.13 -7.45
CA LEU A 293 14.06 -3.58 -8.37
C LEU A 293 12.86 -2.99 -7.64
N TYR A 294 12.48 -3.54 -6.47
CA TYR A 294 11.39 -3.00 -5.67
C TYR A 294 11.68 -1.59 -5.13
N PRO A 295 12.73 -1.34 -4.33
CA PRO A 295 13.07 0.01 -3.91
C PRO A 295 13.41 0.96 -5.07
N LEU A 296 13.99 0.46 -6.18
CA LEU A 296 14.20 1.29 -7.36
C LEU A 296 12.87 1.82 -7.94
N ARG A 297 11.85 0.98 -8.04
CA ARG A 297 10.52 1.40 -8.50
C ARG A 297 9.87 2.37 -7.52
N THR A 298 9.92 2.07 -6.23
CA THR A 298 9.23 2.87 -5.22
C THR A 298 9.93 4.20 -4.98
N ALA A 299 11.24 4.21 -4.75
CA ALA A 299 11.97 5.41 -4.39
C ALA A 299 12.37 6.27 -5.61
N ILE A 300 12.72 5.67 -6.73
CA ILE A 300 13.26 6.39 -7.89
C ILE A 300 12.17 6.69 -8.92
N PHE A 301 11.21 5.78 -9.11
CA PHE A 301 10.19 5.92 -10.16
C PHE A 301 8.82 6.34 -9.64
N GLY A 302 8.72 6.80 -8.41
CA GLY A 302 7.65 7.70 -8.03
C GLY A 302 6.61 7.24 -7.03
N PHE A 303 6.62 5.97 -6.53
CA PHE A 303 5.62 5.55 -5.54
C PHE A 303 5.78 6.24 -4.19
N SER A 304 7.01 6.54 -3.76
CA SER A 304 7.28 7.17 -2.47
C SER A 304 7.33 8.70 -2.53
N SER A 305 7.06 9.29 -3.69
CA SER A 305 7.05 10.74 -3.81
C SER A 305 5.70 11.33 -3.44
N GLN A 306 5.70 12.38 -2.64
CA GLN A 306 4.53 13.18 -2.27
C GLN A 306 3.35 12.32 -1.78
N LEU A 307 3.61 11.51 -0.75
CA LEU A 307 2.62 10.64 -0.14
C LEU A 307 1.61 11.44 0.69
N GLN A 308 0.38 10.97 0.72
CA GLN A 308 -0.69 11.57 1.50
C GLN A 308 -1.07 10.69 2.70
N LEU A 309 -1.41 11.33 3.80
CA LEU A 309 -2.08 10.73 4.96
C LEU A 309 -3.57 11.01 4.84
N ILE A 310 -4.38 9.97 4.84
CA ILE A 310 -5.83 10.09 4.79
C ILE A 310 -6.38 10.30 6.21
N HIS A 311 -7.18 11.35 6.39
CA HIS A 311 -7.83 11.64 7.67
C HIS A 311 -9.22 11.00 7.77
N GLY A 312 -9.82 10.68 6.65
CA GLY A 312 -11.13 10.10 6.54
C GLY A 312 -12.11 11.00 5.81
N ARG A 313 -13.39 10.71 5.93
CA ARG A 313 -14.46 11.57 5.45
C ARG A 313 -14.93 12.49 6.61
N VAL A 314 -14.15 13.51 6.84
CA VAL A 314 -14.28 14.41 8.00
C VAL A 314 -14.39 15.87 7.57
N ASP A 315 -14.99 16.69 8.42
CA ASP A 315 -15.06 18.13 8.26
C ASP A 315 -13.72 18.82 8.64
N THR A 316 -13.70 20.14 8.57
CA THR A 316 -12.52 20.95 8.92
C THR A 316 -12.09 20.84 10.39
N ASN A 317 -12.97 20.34 11.26
CA ASN A 317 -12.67 20.09 12.66
C ASN A 317 -12.15 18.65 12.89
N GLY A 318 -12.15 17.79 11.86
CA GLY A 318 -11.80 16.38 11.96
C GLY A 318 -12.94 15.50 12.48
N ASP A 319 -14.17 16.00 12.52
CA ASP A 319 -15.35 15.23 12.89
C ASP A 319 -15.93 14.52 11.66
N PRO A 320 -16.35 13.23 11.78
CA PRO A 320 -16.90 12.48 10.67
C PRO A 320 -18.11 13.16 10.04
N LEU A 321 -18.09 13.29 8.71
CA LEU A 321 -19.24 13.80 7.96
C LEU A 321 -20.43 12.86 8.10
N THR A 322 -21.63 13.42 8.16
CA THR A 322 -22.86 12.64 8.29
C THR A 322 -23.05 11.69 7.11
N SER A 323 -23.40 10.45 7.39
CA SER A 323 -23.79 9.42 6.42
C SER A 323 -24.96 8.63 7.00
N PRO A 324 -25.88 8.12 6.17
CA PRO A 324 -27.00 7.31 6.64
C PRO A 324 -26.58 6.14 7.54
N HIS A 325 -25.43 5.53 7.26
CA HIS A 325 -24.95 4.36 8.00
C HIS A 325 -24.12 4.72 9.24
N LEU A 326 -23.59 5.94 9.33
CA LEU A 326 -22.79 6.38 10.49
C LEU A 326 -23.62 6.34 11.79
N HIS A 327 -24.88 6.72 11.71
CA HIS A 327 -25.80 6.77 12.85
C HIS A 327 -26.62 5.48 13.04
N SER A 328 -26.42 4.48 12.18
CA SER A 328 -27.05 3.18 12.35
C SER A 328 -26.54 2.52 13.63
N GLU A 329 -27.44 1.89 14.41
CA GLU A 329 -27.03 1.10 15.57
C GLU A 329 -26.18 -0.10 15.15
N ALA A 330 -26.52 -0.74 14.01
CA ALA A 330 -25.81 -1.85 13.41
C ALA A 330 -25.98 -1.84 11.89
N VAL A 331 -25.04 -2.46 11.18
CA VAL A 331 -25.14 -2.83 9.76
C VAL A 331 -25.15 -4.35 9.66
N PHE A 332 -25.83 -4.86 8.64
CA PHE A 332 -26.06 -6.30 8.50
C PHE A 332 -25.68 -6.76 7.11
N ASP A 333 -25.08 -7.95 7.02
CA ASP A 333 -24.85 -8.63 5.76
C ASP A 333 -26.18 -9.15 5.13
N SER A 334 -26.10 -9.78 3.97
CA SER A 334 -27.28 -10.30 3.25
C SER A 334 -28.02 -11.41 3.99
N THR A 335 -27.40 -12.02 4.99
CA THR A 335 -28.01 -13.09 5.83
C THR A 335 -28.56 -12.56 7.15
N GLY A 336 -28.44 -11.26 7.40
CA GLY A 336 -28.89 -10.62 8.65
C GLY A 336 -27.89 -10.66 9.80
N ARG A 337 -26.63 -11.07 9.56
CA ARG A 337 -25.56 -11.00 10.56
C ARG A 337 -25.00 -9.59 10.62
N SER A 338 -24.79 -9.10 11.83
CA SER A 338 -24.15 -7.80 12.02
C SER A 338 -22.66 -7.86 11.72
N PHE A 339 -22.13 -6.78 11.16
CA PHE A 339 -20.69 -6.57 11.00
C PHE A 339 -20.31 -5.14 11.43
N ASP A 340 -19.02 -4.84 11.42
CA ASP A 340 -18.52 -3.57 11.91
C ASP A 340 -19.08 -2.40 11.10
N LYS A 341 -19.74 -1.46 11.78
CA LYS A 341 -20.32 -0.28 11.14
C LYS A 341 -19.25 0.73 10.72
N PRO A 342 -19.50 1.51 9.66
CA PRO A 342 -18.57 2.53 9.19
C PRO A 342 -18.36 3.63 10.25
N ARG A 343 -17.16 4.18 10.28
CA ARG A 343 -16.76 5.29 11.15
C ARG A 343 -16.29 6.51 10.36
N TYR A 344 -15.93 6.29 9.10
CA TYR A 344 -15.41 7.29 8.16
C TYR A 344 -14.16 8.04 8.64
N ILE A 345 -13.33 7.41 9.48
CA ILE A 345 -12.08 7.96 9.99
C ILE A 345 -10.86 7.25 9.39
N GLY A 346 -9.78 8.01 9.19
CA GLY A 346 -8.52 7.51 8.66
C GLY A 346 -8.66 6.83 7.30
N LEU A 347 -7.75 5.94 7.00
CA LEU A 347 -7.73 5.24 5.72
C LEU A 347 -8.90 4.24 5.56
N ALA A 348 -9.40 3.66 6.65
CA ALA A 348 -10.54 2.75 6.60
C ALA A 348 -11.80 3.43 5.99
N ALA A 349 -11.91 4.75 6.08
CA ALA A 349 -12.98 5.51 5.43
C ALA A 349 -13.07 5.28 3.92
N LEU A 350 -11.94 5.02 3.27
CA LEU A 350 -11.90 4.69 1.84
C LEU A 350 -12.67 3.40 1.55
N ASP A 351 -12.41 2.34 2.32
CA ASP A 351 -13.07 1.04 2.15
C ASP A 351 -14.56 1.13 2.51
N GLU A 352 -14.87 1.88 3.55
CA GLU A 352 -16.24 2.17 3.94
C GLU A 352 -17.00 2.95 2.85
N CYS A 353 -16.37 3.94 2.23
CA CYS A 353 -16.93 4.66 1.10
C CYS A 353 -17.13 3.77 -0.14
N LEU A 354 -16.17 2.88 -0.45
CA LEU A 354 -16.32 1.92 -1.54
C LEU A 354 -17.56 1.04 -1.38
N LEU A 355 -17.90 0.67 -0.14
CA LEU A 355 -19.09 -0.14 0.15
C LEU A 355 -20.36 0.66 0.24
N PHE A 356 -20.38 1.80 0.95
CA PHE A 356 -21.59 2.51 1.38
C PHE A 356 -21.92 3.76 0.58
N MET A 357 -20.99 4.31 -0.22
CA MET A 357 -21.29 5.49 -1.04
C MET A 357 -21.95 5.09 -2.36
N ASN A 358 -22.90 5.89 -2.80
CA ASN A 358 -23.62 5.67 -4.06
C ASN A 358 -22.67 5.45 -5.23
N LEU A 359 -23.07 4.57 -6.15
CA LEU A 359 -22.31 4.24 -7.36
C LEU A 359 -22.44 5.32 -8.42
N ASP A 360 -23.65 5.85 -8.57
CA ASP A 360 -24.07 6.75 -9.62
C ASP A 360 -25.34 7.52 -9.21
N GLU A 361 -26.05 8.10 -10.17
CA GLU A 361 -27.31 8.84 -9.99
C GLU A 361 -28.47 7.95 -9.52
N THR A 362 -28.35 6.62 -9.58
CA THR A 362 -29.43 5.71 -9.09
C THR A 362 -29.61 5.77 -7.58
N GLY A 363 -28.65 6.34 -6.88
CA GLY A 363 -28.68 6.51 -5.43
C GLY A 363 -28.43 5.22 -4.64
N LYS A 364 -27.94 4.14 -5.30
CA LYS A 364 -27.60 2.87 -4.66
C LYS A 364 -26.11 2.69 -4.52
N SER A 365 -25.70 2.14 -3.39
CA SER A 365 -24.32 1.73 -3.09
C SER A 365 -24.09 0.24 -3.39
N VAL A 366 -22.84 -0.21 -3.27
CA VAL A 366 -22.50 -1.65 -3.30
C VAL A 366 -23.26 -2.38 -2.18
N TYR A 367 -23.36 -1.77 -1.00
CA TYR A 367 -24.11 -2.33 0.12
C TYR A 367 -25.59 -2.51 -0.21
N ASP A 368 -26.25 -1.51 -0.80
CA ASP A 368 -27.67 -1.59 -1.16
C ASP A 368 -27.91 -2.70 -2.19
N HIS A 369 -27.13 -2.75 -3.26
CA HIS A 369 -27.22 -3.83 -4.26
C HIS A 369 -27.00 -5.22 -3.65
N SER A 370 -26.01 -5.35 -2.75
CA SER A 370 -25.74 -6.63 -2.10
C SER A 370 -26.89 -7.11 -1.22
N ARG A 371 -27.64 -6.18 -0.60
CA ARG A 371 -28.81 -6.48 0.25
C ARG A 371 -30.04 -6.90 -0.52
N GLU A 372 -30.12 -6.62 -1.81
CA GLU A 372 -31.21 -7.08 -2.67
C GLU A 372 -31.15 -8.59 -2.96
N ARG A 373 -30.06 -9.26 -2.55
CA ARG A 373 -29.82 -10.67 -2.75
C ARG A 373 -29.55 -11.38 -1.43
N SER A 374 -29.99 -12.63 -1.31
CA SER A 374 -29.81 -13.45 -0.10
C SER A 374 -28.36 -13.77 0.22
N ASN A 375 -27.46 -13.67 -0.76
CA ASN A 375 -26.04 -13.97 -0.65
C ASN A 375 -25.13 -12.93 -1.32
N GLY A 376 -25.58 -11.67 -1.44
CA GLY A 376 -24.81 -10.60 -2.09
C GLY A 376 -23.58 -10.15 -1.27
N LEU A 377 -23.71 -10.08 0.06
CA LEU A 377 -22.61 -9.81 1.00
C LEU A 377 -22.68 -10.83 2.14
N LEU A 378 -21.62 -11.57 2.34
CA LEU A 378 -21.47 -12.57 3.39
C LEU A 378 -20.24 -12.22 4.23
N THR A 379 -20.46 -11.79 5.48
CA THR A 379 -19.38 -11.53 6.45
C THR A 379 -19.24 -12.72 7.41
N ASP A 380 -18.16 -12.76 8.18
CA ASP A 380 -17.85 -13.89 9.08
C ASP A 380 -17.96 -15.26 8.37
N SER A 381 -17.51 -15.29 7.10
CA SER A 381 -17.68 -16.42 6.18
C SER A 381 -16.35 -16.78 5.52
N SER A 382 -15.85 -17.97 5.79
CA SER A 382 -14.54 -18.43 5.29
C SER A 382 -14.70 -19.32 4.09
N VAL A 383 -14.10 -18.97 2.95
CA VAL A 383 -13.99 -19.85 1.79
C VAL A 383 -12.95 -20.94 2.08
N THR A 384 -13.32 -22.19 1.83
CA THR A 384 -12.50 -23.37 2.11
C THR A 384 -12.05 -24.13 0.89
N LYS A 385 -12.84 -24.07 -0.20
CA LYS A 385 -12.55 -24.83 -1.41
C LYS A 385 -13.12 -24.16 -2.65
N LEU A 386 -12.37 -24.20 -3.73
CA LEU A 386 -12.81 -23.87 -5.10
C LEU A 386 -12.73 -25.12 -5.96
N LYS A 387 -13.84 -25.49 -6.59
CA LYS A 387 -13.92 -26.68 -7.44
C LYS A 387 -14.38 -26.31 -8.84
N LYS A 388 -13.57 -26.62 -9.85
CA LYS A 388 -13.96 -26.48 -11.25
C LYS A 388 -14.94 -27.56 -11.63
N LEU A 389 -16.06 -27.16 -12.21
CA LEU A 389 -17.13 -28.05 -12.66
C LEU A 389 -17.07 -28.31 -14.19
N SER A 390 -17.67 -29.41 -14.65
CA SER A 390 -17.72 -29.76 -16.06
C SER A 390 -18.49 -28.76 -16.93
N ASN A 391 -19.43 -28.02 -16.35
CA ASN A 391 -20.18 -26.94 -17.03
C ASN A 391 -19.45 -25.61 -17.07
N GLN A 392 -18.14 -25.60 -16.82
CA GLN A 392 -17.24 -24.44 -16.80
C GLN A 392 -17.44 -23.47 -15.64
N LYS A 393 -18.41 -23.70 -14.76
CA LYS A 393 -18.55 -22.90 -13.53
C LYS A 393 -17.53 -23.31 -12.47
N THR A 394 -17.33 -22.44 -11.52
CA THR A 394 -16.53 -22.72 -10.31
C THR A 394 -17.47 -22.77 -9.12
N ARG A 395 -17.48 -23.89 -8.42
CA ARG A 395 -18.17 -24.02 -7.13
C ARG A 395 -17.30 -23.50 -6.03
N VAL A 396 -17.84 -22.55 -5.27
CA VAL A 396 -17.18 -21.95 -4.10
C VAL A 396 -17.83 -22.55 -2.86
N TYR A 397 -17.02 -23.20 -2.04
CA TYR A 397 -17.44 -23.72 -0.73
C TYR A 397 -17.01 -22.75 0.35
N PHE A 398 -17.92 -22.49 1.29
CA PHE A 398 -17.66 -21.58 2.40
C PHE A 398 -18.38 -22.02 3.66
N ASN A 399 -17.79 -21.67 4.82
CA ASN A 399 -18.34 -21.97 6.12
C ASN A 399 -18.82 -20.68 6.77
N TRP A 400 -20.05 -20.68 7.25
CA TRP A 400 -20.50 -19.62 8.14
C TRP A 400 -20.11 -19.97 9.58
N LYS A 401 -19.61 -19.00 10.30
CA LYS A 401 -19.48 -19.13 11.74
C LYS A 401 -20.84 -18.84 12.38
N HIS A 402 -21.51 -19.87 12.80
CA HIS A 402 -22.70 -19.71 13.62
C HIS A 402 -22.32 -19.23 15.04
N SER A 403 -23.28 -18.59 15.74
CA SER A 403 -23.18 -18.21 17.15
C SER A 403 -22.88 -19.38 18.10
N GLN A 404 -22.93 -20.61 17.61
CA GLN A 404 -22.45 -21.82 18.30
C GLN A 404 -21.23 -22.39 17.55
N PRO A 405 -20.02 -22.35 18.15
CA PRO A 405 -18.77 -22.75 17.48
C PRO A 405 -18.71 -24.21 17.01
N GLU A 406 -19.60 -25.06 17.49
CA GLU A 406 -19.57 -26.52 17.22
C GLU A 406 -20.35 -26.93 15.96
N GLN A 407 -21.07 -26.03 15.29
CA GLN A 407 -21.84 -26.33 14.09
C GLN A 407 -21.42 -25.44 12.91
N THR A 408 -20.25 -25.70 12.34
CA THR A 408 -19.89 -25.16 11.01
C THR A 408 -20.64 -25.95 9.94
N GLN A 409 -21.62 -25.34 9.30
CA GLN A 409 -22.26 -25.92 8.14
C GLN A 409 -21.53 -25.44 6.89
N GLU A 410 -21.05 -26.38 6.07
CA GLU A 410 -20.49 -26.08 4.76
C GLU A 410 -21.61 -25.74 3.78
N HIS A 411 -21.47 -24.56 3.18
CA HIS A 411 -22.36 -24.06 2.10
C HIS A 411 -21.57 -24.01 0.79
N PHE A 412 -22.28 -24.00 -0.31
CA PHE A 412 -21.66 -23.76 -1.61
C PHE A 412 -22.61 -23.04 -2.57
N ASP A 413 -22.01 -22.36 -3.55
CA ASP A 413 -22.73 -21.78 -4.68
C ASP A 413 -21.83 -21.82 -5.93
N ASP A 414 -22.46 -21.80 -7.12
CA ASP A 414 -21.78 -21.96 -8.41
C ASP A 414 -21.71 -20.62 -9.16
N PHE A 415 -20.51 -20.25 -9.61
CA PHE A 415 -20.23 -18.96 -10.24
C PHE A 415 -19.60 -19.13 -11.62
N ASP A 416 -19.85 -18.18 -12.51
CA ASP A 416 -19.26 -18.09 -13.85
C ASP A 416 -17.86 -17.49 -13.82
N SER A 417 -17.61 -16.61 -12.84
CA SER A 417 -16.32 -15.97 -12.58
C SER A 417 -16.08 -15.85 -11.07
N VAL A 418 -14.83 -16.06 -10.63
CA VAL A 418 -14.41 -15.92 -9.22
C VAL A 418 -13.19 -15.04 -9.15
N ILE A 419 -13.28 -13.90 -8.44
CA ILE A 419 -12.16 -13.00 -8.16
C ILE A 419 -11.62 -13.35 -6.77
N VAL A 420 -10.34 -13.74 -6.70
CA VAL A 420 -9.63 -14.06 -5.47
C VAL A 420 -8.74 -12.87 -5.12
N THR A 421 -9.04 -12.19 -4.01
CA THR A 421 -8.33 -10.97 -3.59
C THR A 421 -7.50 -11.17 -2.31
N LEU A 422 -7.26 -12.42 -1.98
CA LEU A 422 -6.58 -12.81 -0.75
C LEU A 422 -5.05 -12.65 -0.86
N PRO A 423 -4.36 -12.41 0.26
CA PRO A 423 -2.93 -12.67 0.35
C PRO A 423 -2.59 -14.08 -0.13
N SER A 424 -1.52 -14.23 -0.92
CA SER A 424 -1.21 -15.49 -1.59
C SER A 424 -1.00 -16.67 -0.62
N TRP A 425 -0.41 -16.44 0.55
CA TRP A 425 -0.27 -17.47 1.58
C TRP A 425 -1.60 -17.94 2.20
N LEU A 426 -2.63 -17.09 2.18
CA LEU A 426 -3.97 -17.51 2.60
C LEU A 426 -4.63 -18.43 1.57
N ILE A 427 -4.34 -18.25 0.29
CA ILE A 427 -4.81 -19.17 -0.75
C ILE A 427 -4.19 -20.54 -0.51
N GLU A 428 -2.88 -20.62 -0.32
CA GLU A 428 -2.18 -21.88 -0.07
C GLU A 428 -2.66 -22.59 1.20
N THR A 429 -2.79 -21.82 2.29
CA THR A 429 -3.03 -22.42 3.62
C THR A 429 -4.49 -22.71 3.93
N ARG A 430 -5.44 -22.15 3.16
CA ARG A 430 -6.86 -22.20 3.50
C ARG A 430 -7.79 -22.66 2.39
N ILE A 431 -7.38 -22.59 1.13
CA ILE A 431 -8.25 -22.89 0.01
C ILE A 431 -7.77 -24.14 -0.71
N THR A 432 -8.60 -25.16 -0.72
CA THR A 432 -8.38 -26.33 -1.57
C THR A 432 -8.82 -26.01 -3.01
N LEU A 433 -7.92 -26.18 -3.98
CA LEU A 433 -8.21 -26.05 -5.40
C LEU A 433 -8.44 -27.44 -6.00
N GLU A 434 -9.65 -27.70 -6.53
CA GLU A 434 -10.05 -29.01 -7.04
C GLU A 434 -10.44 -28.92 -8.50
N ASN A 435 -9.93 -29.84 -9.33
CA ASN A 435 -10.23 -29.98 -10.76
C ASN A 435 -9.75 -28.83 -11.66
N PHE A 436 -8.77 -28.05 -11.22
CA PHE A 436 -8.09 -27.08 -12.09
C PHE A 436 -6.93 -27.79 -12.81
N THR A 437 -6.97 -27.79 -14.14
CA THR A 437 -5.89 -28.38 -14.96
C THR A 437 -4.69 -27.42 -15.07
N GLN A 438 -3.56 -27.92 -15.57
CA GLN A 438 -2.38 -27.08 -15.85
C GLN A 438 -2.64 -25.97 -16.87
N GLU A 439 -3.61 -26.14 -17.77
CA GLU A 439 -4.04 -25.09 -18.72
C GLU A 439 -4.85 -23.98 -18.04
N MET A 440 -5.50 -24.28 -16.93
CA MET A 440 -6.30 -23.33 -16.15
C MET A 440 -5.48 -22.63 -15.07
N LEU A 441 -4.60 -23.38 -14.43
CA LEU A 441 -3.76 -22.92 -13.34
C LEU A 441 -2.37 -23.58 -13.47
N PRO A 442 -1.45 -22.97 -14.20
CA PRO A 442 -0.11 -23.50 -14.44
C PRO A 442 0.69 -23.70 -13.17
N PHE A 443 1.60 -24.67 -13.20
CA PHE A 443 2.50 -24.93 -12.07
C PHE A 443 3.29 -23.68 -11.68
N GLU A 444 3.76 -22.92 -12.65
CA GLU A 444 4.53 -21.68 -12.43
C GLU A 444 3.72 -20.66 -11.63
N THR A 445 2.44 -20.50 -11.91
CA THR A 445 1.54 -19.61 -11.15
C THR A 445 1.38 -20.11 -9.71
N ILE A 446 1.15 -21.42 -9.53
CA ILE A 446 1.03 -22.00 -8.19
C ILE A 446 2.33 -21.83 -7.42
N ASN A 447 3.46 -22.11 -8.05
CA ASN A 447 4.78 -21.94 -7.43
C ASN A 447 5.03 -20.48 -7.04
N ALA A 448 4.74 -19.54 -7.94
CA ALA A 448 4.96 -18.12 -7.73
C ALA A 448 4.17 -17.58 -6.53
N TYR A 449 2.89 -17.96 -6.34
CA TYR A 449 2.16 -17.49 -5.16
C TYR A 449 2.54 -18.19 -3.86
N LYS A 450 3.00 -19.43 -3.92
CA LYS A 450 3.48 -20.18 -2.75
C LYS A 450 4.82 -19.67 -2.25
N THR A 451 5.74 -19.38 -3.16
CA THR A 451 7.10 -18.92 -2.84
C THR A 451 7.21 -17.41 -2.67
N ALA A 452 6.12 -16.67 -2.85
CA ALA A 452 6.09 -15.24 -2.63
C ALA A 452 6.55 -14.89 -1.21
N HIS A 453 7.40 -13.89 -1.08
CA HIS A 453 7.87 -13.42 0.22
C HIS A 453 6.87 -12.41 0.81
N TRP A 454 6.48 -12.66 2.06
CA TRP A 454 5.62 -11.77 2.83
C TRP A 454 6.42 -11.13 3.96
N GLU A 455 6.48 -9.81 3.89
CA GLU A 455 7.10 -8.98 4.91
C GLU A 455 6.34 -9.06 6.23
N THR A 456 7.08 -9.06 7.34
CA THR A 456 6.52 -8.84 8.66
C THR A 456 6.58 -7.38 9.04
N SER A 457 5.62 -6.87 9.79
CA SER A 457 5.73 -5.57 10.44
C SER A 457 5.01 -5.53 11.78
N CYS A 458 5.50 -4.64 12.63
CA CYS A 458 4.89 -4.34 13.92
C CYS A 458 4.73 -2.83 14.08
N LYS A 459 3.52 -2.41 14.46
CA LYS A 459 3.22 -1.03 14.83
C LYS A 459 2.73 -0.95 16.25
N VAL A 460 3.19 0.06 16.97
CA VAL A 460 2.81 0.34 18.36
C VAL A 460 2.31 1.78 18.44
N TYR A 461 0.99 1.97 18.47
CA TYR A 461 0.36 3.28 18.64
C TYR A 461 -0.14 3.49 20.06
N ALA A 462 -0.07 4.72 20.53
CA ALA A 462 -0.64 5.12 21.81
C ALA A 462 -1.18 6.56 21.76
N PRO A 463 -2.19 6.90 22.58
CA PRO A 463 -2.56 8.29 22.80
C PRO A 463 -1.42 9.02 23.55
N LEU A 464 -1.16 10.26 23.16
CA LEU A 464 -0.19 11.16 23.79
C LEU A 464 -0.90 12.40 24.29
N LYS A 465 -0.79 12.73 25.59
CA LYS A 465 -1.37 13.96 26.14
C LYS A 465 -0.74 15.19 25.49
N LYS A 466 -1.55 16.08 24.93
CA LYS A 466 -1.12 17.32 24.28
C LYS A 466 -0.25 18.20 25.16
N SER A 467 -0.46 18.15 26.47
CA SER A 467 0.33 18.94 27.42
C SER A 467 1.83 18.62 27.36
N PHE A 468 2.23 17.45 26.92
CA PHE A 468 3.65 17.12 26.74
C PHE A 468 4.27 17.90 25.59
N LEU A 469 3.64 17.86 24.40
CA LEU A 469 4.15 18.58 23.23
C LEU A 469 4.07 20.10 23.38
N SER A 470 3.08 20.60 24.10
CA SER A 470 2.94 22.05 24.39
C SER A 470 4.06 22.57 25.29
N LYS A 471 4.55 21.74 26.23
CA LYS A 471 5.66 22.08 27.12
C LYS A 471 7.03 21.86 26.46
N ASN A 472 7.12 20.93 25.54
CA ASN A 472 8.37 20.47 24.93
C ASN A 472 8.36 20.71 23.40
N THR A 473 8.34 21.97 23.01
CA THR A 473 8.22 22.40 21.61
C THR A 473 9.38 21.98 20.70
N ASN A 474 10.50 21.56 21.29
CA ASN A 474 11.71 21.14 20.57
C ASN A 474 11.71 19.65 20.22
N ILE A 475 10.65 18.89 20.57
CA ILE A 475 10.56 17.48 20.18
C ILE A 475 10.36 17.39 18.68
N PRO A 476 11.18 16.59 17.98
CA PRO A 476 11.00 16.35 16.56
C PRO A 476 9.65 15.70 16.26
N GLN A 477 9.05 16.04 15.13
CA GLN A 477 7.80 15.43 14.67
C GLN A 477 7.99 13.94 14.34
N ALA A 478 9.14 13.59 13.78
CA ALA A 478 9.54 12.21 13.55
C ALA A 478 10.94 11.97 14.15
N ILE A 479 11.19 10.75 14.60
CA ILE A 479 12.50 10.31 15.07
C ILE A 479 12.86 9.02 14.34
N VAL A 480 14.08 8.96 13.81
CA VAL A 480 14.66 7.75 13.24
C VAL A 480 15.87 7.34 14.07
N THR A 481 15.97 6.05 14.34
CA THR A 481 17.02 5.51 15.23
C THR A 481 17.39 4.07 14.86
N ASP A 482 18.62 3.67 15.18
CA ASP A 482 19.09 2.29 15.13
C ASP A 482 18.69 1.45 16.35
N SER A 483 17.92 2.03 17.29
CA SER A 483 17.33 1.30 18.40
C SER A 483 16.18 0.40 17.91
N PHE A 484 15.80 -0.60 18.70
CA PHE A 484 14.73 -1.56 18.38
C PHE A 484 13.34 -0.94 18.12
N ILE A 485 13.12 0.33 18.44
CA ILE A 485 11.86 1.03 18.15
C ILE A 485 11.82 1.61 16.74
N HIS A 486 12.95 1.77 16.08
CA HIS A 486 13.14 2.36 14.74
C HIS A 486 12.46 3.71 14.55
N ASP A 487 11.38 3.74 13.78
CA ASP A 487 10.70 4.98 13.42
C ASP A 487 9.63 5.35 14.45
N VAL A 488 9.68 6.57 14.93
CA VAL A 488 8.69 7.17 15.84
C VAL A 488 8.06 8.37 15.15
N TYR A 489 6.73 8.47 15.16
CA TYR A 489 6.00 9.59 14.58
C TYR A 489 5.03 10.18 15.58
N THR A 490 4.95 11.50 15.62
CA THR A 490 3.95 12.23 16.40
C THR A 490 2.96 12.89 15.46
N TYR A 491 1.69 12.58 15.63
CA TYR A 491 0.59 13.11 14.81
C TYR A 491 -0.31 14.02 15.63
N ARG A 492 -0.61 15.20 15.09
CA ARG A 492 -1.60 16.14 15.63
C ARG A 492 -2.77 16.20 14.68
N TYR A 493 -3.94 15.74 15.10
CA TYR A 493 -5.13 15.68 14.25
C TYR A 493 -6.09 16.84 14.49
N ASN A 494 -6.45 17.13 15.73
CA ASN A 494 -7.43 18.17 16.06
C ASN A 494 -7.03 18.91 17.32
N GLU A 495 -7.03 20.24 17.25
CA GLU A 495 -6.63 21.09 18.39
C GLU A 495 -7.59 20.98 19.57
N ASN A 496 -8.84 20.62 19.34
CA ASN A 496 -9.87 20.50 20.38
C ASN A 496 -9.76 19.19 21.18
N TYR A 497 -8.98 18.21 20.74
CA TYR A 497 -8.80 16.96 21.47
C TYR A 497 -7.76 17.09 22.57
N SER A 498 -7.94 16.41 23.70
CA SER A 498 -7.01 16.38 24.82
C SER A 498 -5.76 15.53 24.54
N TYR A 499 -5.82 14.69 23.52
CA TYR A 499 -4.77 13.77 23.12
C TYR A 499 -4.43 13.92 21.65
N ASP A 500 -3.15 13.88 21.37
CA ASP A 500 -2.58 13.57 20.08
C ASP A 500 -2.32 12.06 19.99
N CYS A 501 -1.70 11.56 18.91
CA CYS A 501 -1.23 10.19 18.87
C CYS A 501 0.27 10.12 18.63
N ILE A 502 0.86 9.05 19.11
CA ILE A 502 2.25 8.71 18.84
C ILE A 502 2.32 7.27 18.32
N LEU A 503 2.99 7.09 17.19
CA LEU A 503 3.50 5.81 16.75
C LEU A 503 4.85 5.62 17.46
N LEU A 504 4.86 4.80 18.51
CA LEU A 504 6.03 4.57 19.37
C LEU A 504 7.08 3.69 18.73
N SER A 505 6.67 2.86 17.78
CA SER A 505 7.56 1.96 17.05
C SER A 505 6.91 1.54 15.76
N TYR A 506 7.69 1.57 14.69
CA TYR A 506 7.33 1.01 13.40
C TYR A 506 8.52 0.20 12.87
N THR A 507 8.36 -1.10 12.91
CA THR A 507 9.42 -2.05 12.56
C THR A 507 8.96 -3.02 11.48
N TRP A 508 9.95 -3.58 10.77
CA TRP A 508 9.77 -4.48 9.65
C TRP A 508 10.71 -5.68 9.79
N GLU A 509 10.40 -6.78 9.10
CA GLU A 509 11.19 -8.00 8.98
C GLU A 509 11.74 -8.50 10.33
N ASP A 510 13.03 -8.74 10.43
CA ASP A 510 13.68 -9.26 11.64
C ASP A 510 13.43 -8.37 12.85
N ASP A 511 13.38 -7.04 12.66
CA ASP A 511 13.12 -6.10 13.73
C ASP A 511 11.68 -6.18 14.25
N ALA A 512 10.72 -6.46 13.38
CA ALA A 512 9.34 -6.76 13.79
C ALA A 512 9.27 -8.16 14.47
N THR A 513 10.01 -9.13 13.96
CA THR A 513 10.07 -10.50 14.51
C THR A 513 10.63 -10.52 15.93
N LYS A 514 11.66 -9.72 16.23
CA LYS A 514 12.20 -9.54 17.59
C LYS A 514 11.13 -9.09 18.60
N LEU A 515 10.12 -8.37 18.15
CA LEU A 515 9.05 -7.85 19.01
C LEU A 515 7.87 -8.81 19.18
N ALA A 516 7.84 -9.91 18.45
CA ALA A 516 6.69 -10.80 18.40
C ALA A 516 6.43 -11.55 19.73
N SER A 517 7.48 -11.78 20.52
CA SER A 517 7.39 -12.54 21.78
C SER A 517 6.88 -11.75 22.99
N PHE A 518 6.88 -10.40 22.90
CA PHE A 518 6.40 -9.58 24.01
C PHE A 518 4.87 -9.50 24.03
N SER A 519 4.28 -9.48 25.22
CA SER A 519 2.88 -9.07 25.35
C SER A 519 2.71 -7.59 24.94
N ASP A 520 1.50 -7.18 24.54
CA ASP A 520 1.27 -5.81 24.09
C ASP A 520 1.64 -4.78 25.16
N LYS A 521 1.19 -4.98 26.38
CA LYS A 521 1.50 -4.07 27.51
C LYS A 521 3.00 -3.98 27.80
N GLU A 522 3.70 -5.11 27.72
CA GLU A 522 5.16 -5.15 27.92
C GLU A 522 5.87 -4.39 26.78
N LEU A 523 5.49 -4.63 25.54
CA LEU A 523 6.08 -3.98 24.38
C LEU A 523 5.88 -2.46 24.42
N VAL A 524 4.66 -2.01 24.66
CA VAL A 524 4.35 -0.55 24.81
C VAL A 524 5.19 0.08 25.91
N SER A 525 5.29 -0.59 27.07
CA SER A 525 6.12 -0.09 28.19
C SER A 525 7.61 -0.03 27.82
N LYS A 526 8.12 -1.03 27.07
CA LYS A 526 9.53 -1.02 26.61
C LYS A 526 9.77 0.10 25.60
N CYS A 527 8.88 0.29 24.64
CA CYS A 527 8.99 1.38 23.65
C CYS A 527 8.95 2.75 24.33
N ALA A 528 8.03 2.98 25.26
CA ALA A 528 7.94 4.24 25.98
C ALA A 528 9.19 4.54 26.82
N LYS A 529 9.78 3.54 27.51
CA LYS A 529 11.02 3.69 28.26
C LYS A 529 12.22 3.92 27.37
N GLU A 530 12.28 3.27 26.20
CA GLU A 530 13.35 3.50 25.24
C GLU A 530 13.27 4.91 24.65
N LEU A 531 12.07 5.38 24.36
CA LEU A 531 11.87 6.76 23.90
C LEU A 531 12.24 7.78 24.99
N ASP A 532 11.91 7.52 26.27
CA ASP A 532 12.41 8.33 27.39
C ASP A 532 13.94 8.44 27.34
N ARG A 533 14.62 7.30 27.18
CA ARG A 533 16.09 7.25 27.12
C ARG A 533 16.64 8.07 25.95
N ILE A 534 16.05 7.95 24.79
CA ILE A 534 16.45 8.69 23.58
C ILE A 534 16.24 10.18 23.78
N LEU A 535 15.07 10.60 24.26
CA LEU A 535 14.73 12.01 24.46
C LEU A 535 15.54 12.67 25.59
N MET A 536 15.83 11.95 26.67
CA MET A 536 16.66 12.46 27.76
C MET A 536 18.13 12.66 27.35
N ASN A 537 18.62 11.92 26.37
CA ASN A 537 19.95 12.13 25.80
C ASN A 537 19.98 13.25 24.75
N ALA A 538 18.82 13.72 24.29
CA ALA A 538 18.74 14.87 23.40
C ALA A 538 18.95 16.18 24.21
N ALA A 539 19.71 17.10 23.69
CA ALA A 539 20.31 18.23 24.40
C ALA A 539 19.35 19.15 25.15
N ASN A 540 18.03 19.04 24.99
CA ASN A 540 17.10 20.01 25.57
C ASN A 540 15.81 19.40 26.16
N ILE A 541 15.68 18.10 26.25
CA ILE A 541 14.46 17.47 26.78
C ILE A 541 14.78 16.85 28.13
N ARG A 542 14.24 17.46 29.20
CA ARG A 542 14.51 17.06 30.59
C ARG A 542 13.36 16.26 31.20
N GLU A 543 12.23 16.19 30.53
CA GLU A 543 11.03 15.53 31.03
C GLU A 543 10.79 14.21 30.26
N LYS A 544 10.45 13.16 31.01
CA LYS A 544 10.09 11.86 30.41
C LYS A 544 8.76 11.96 29.66
N ILE A 545 8.65 11.32 28.50
CA ILE A 545 7.40 11.23 27.75
C ILE A 545 6.47 10.14 28.29
N SER A 546 7.02 9.06 28.86
CA SER A 546 6.23 7.89 29.28
C SER A 546 5.04 8.20 30.22
N PRO A 547 5.08 9.18 31.16
CA PRO A 547 3.91 9.54 31.97
C PRO A 547 2.76 10.18 31.20
N TYR A 548 3.03 10.61 29.97
CA TYR A 548 2.05 11.26 29.09
C TYR A 548 1.47 10.30 28.04
N ILE A 549 1.99 9.08 27.96
CA ILE A 549 1.55 8.04 27.04
C ILE A 549 0.43 7.23 27.69
N GLY A 550 -0.68 7.06 27.00
CA GLY A 550 -1.79 6.19 27.42
C GLY A 550 -1.47 4.72 27.17
N ILE A 551 -0.68 4.09 28.05
CA ILE A 551 -0.21 2.70 27.87
C ILE A 551 -1.37 1.70 27.79
N ASP A 552 -2.41 1.89 28.61
CA ASP A 552 -3.56 0.97 28.65
C ASP A 552 -4.53 1.16 27.45
N GLN A 553 -4.40 2.26 26.69
CA GLN A 553 -5.14 2.54 25.46
C GLN A 553 -4.29 2.35 24.19
N ALA A 554 -3.06 1.88 24.36
CA ALA A 554 -2.17 1.60 23.23
C ALA A 554 -2.66 0.38 22.44
N VAL A 555 -2.37 0.39 21.15
CA VAL A 555 -2.71 -0.70 20.22
C VAL A 555 -1.43 -1.21 19.57
N VAL A 556 -1.29 -2.51 19.55
CA VAL A 556 -0.18 -3.22 18.90
C VAL A 556 -0.72 -4.09 17.79
N GLN A 557 -0.20 -3.92 16.59
CA GLN A 557 -0.51 -4.80 15.45
C GLN A 557 0.77 -5.49 14.97
N ARG A 558 0.73 -6.81 14.97
CA ARG A 558 1.75 -7.68 14.40
C ARG A 558 1.14 -8.42 13.22
N TRP A 559 1.49 -8.02 12.01
CA TRP A 559 0.83 -8.55 10.82
C TRP A 559 1.13 -10.01 10.54
N ILE A 560 2.27 -10.53 11.01
CA ILE A 560 2.61 -11.95 10.85
C ILE A 560 1.68 -12.88 11.65
N THR A 561 1.15 -12.40 12.77
CA THR A 561 0.22 -13.16 13.61
C THR A 561 -1.25 -12.89 13.28
N ASP A 562 -1.52 -11.97 12.37
CA ASP A 562 -2.89 -11.72 11.91
C ASP A 562 -3.36 -12.88 11.02
N LYS A 563 -4.35 -13.62 11.53
CA LYS A 563 -4.89 -14.81 10.85
C LYS A 563 -5.53 -14.51 9.49
N ASN A 564 -5.88 -13.25 9.21
CA ASN A 564 -6.52 -12.83 7.96
C ASN A 564 -5.55 -12.21 6.97
N ALA A 565 -4.25 -12.14 7.32
CA ALA A 565 -3.24 -11.55 6.45
C ALA A 565 -1.98 -12.43 6.31
N LEU A 566 -1.44 -12.97 7.41
CA LEU A 566 -0.17 -13.73 7.48
C LEU A 566 1.04 -12.94 6.97
N GLY A 567 1.03 -11.63 7.15
CA GLY A 567 2.07 -10.69 6.72
C GLY A 567 1.48 -9.33 6.35
N CYS A 568 2.33 -8.33 6.21
CA CYS A 568 1.88 -6.94 5.94
C CYS A 568 1.88 -6.60 4.45
N ALA A 569 2.88 -7.05 3.70
CA ALA A 569 3.06 -6.77 2.27
C ALA A 569 3.78 -7.92 1.57
N LYS A 570 3.44 -8.17 0.31
CA LYS A 570 4.16 -9.10 -0.54
C LYS A 570 5.28 -8.36 -1.26
N LEU A 571 6.51 -8.83 -1.09
CA LEU A 571 7.65 -8.36 -1.88
C LEU A 571 8.27 -9.54 -2.63
N TYR A 572 9.17 -9.27 -3.56
CA TYR A 572 9.87 -10.33 -4.28
C TYR A 572 11.35 -10.35 -3.91
N ARG A 573 11.89 -11.56 -3.73
CA ARG A 573 13.31 -11.77 -3.44
C ARG A 573 14.15 -11.66 -4.72
N PRO A 574 15.47 -11.50 -4.62
CA PRO A 574 16.36 -11.60 -5.76
C PRO A 574 16.10 -12.88 -6.56
N GLY A 575 16.03 -12.78 -7.88
CA GLY A 575 15.76 -13.89 -8.78
C GLY A 575 14.28 -14.30 -8.90
N THR A 576 13.33 -13.58 -8.26
CA THR A 576 11.90 -13.90 -8.33
C THR A 576 11.04 -12.77 -8.92
N TYR A 577 11.65 -11.80 -9.57
CA TYR A 577 10.91 -10.72 -10.24
C TYR A 577 9.95 -11.25 -11.30
N PHE A 578 10.38 -12.23 -12.09
CA PHE A 578 9.53 -12.81 -13.14
C PHE A 578 8.38 -13.65 -12.59
N ASP A 579 8.49 -14.18 -11.36
CA ASP A 579 7.36 -14.81 -10.68
C ASP A 579 6.28 -13.77 -10.40
N ALA A 580 6.65 -12.58 -9.91
CA ALA A 580 5.71 -11.47 -9.70
C ALA A 580 5.06 -11.01 -11.03
N VAL A 581 5.82 -10.95 -12.12
CA VAL A 581 5.32 -10.65 -13.46
C VAL A 581 4.35 -11.74 -13.94
N SER A 582 4.66 -13.01 -13.71
CA SER A 582 3.80 -14.14 -14.07
C SER A 582 2.44 -14.08 -13.35
N LEU A 583 2.46 -13.80 -12.03
CA LEU A 583 1.24 -13.60 -11.26
C LEU A 583 0.37 -12.46 -11.80
N MET A 584 0.98 -11.35 -12.17
CA MET A 584 0.28 -10.18 -12.69
C MET A 584 -0.34 -10.45 -14.08
N LYS A 585 0.28 -11.29 -14.89
CA LYS A 585 -0.22 -11.67 -16.21
C LYS A 585 -1.33 -12.73 -16.18
N TYR A 586 -1.56 -13.38 -15.06
CA TYR A 586 -2.45 -14.53 -14.96
C TYR A 586 -3.84 -14.26 -15.52
N ASN A 587 -4.45 -13.14 -15.18
CA ASN A 587 -5.81 -12.80 -15.62
C ASN A 587 -5.91 -12.75 -17.15
N ARG A 588 -4.93 -12.16 -17.80
CA ARG A 588 -4.87 -12.08 -19.26
C ARG A 588 -4.68 -13.46 -19.89
N ASP A 589 -3.77 -14.25 -19.34
CA ASP A 589 -3.31 -15.46 -20.02
C ASP A 589 -4.21 -16.68 -19.72
N PHE A 590 -4.81 -16.76 -18.52
CA PHE A 590 -5.47 -17.99 -18.05
C PHE A 590 -6.89 -17.82 -17.53
N ALA A 591 -7.32 -16.61 -17.10
CA ALA A 591 -8.61 -16.44 -16.46
C ALA A 591 -9.80 -16.74 -17.39
N HIS A 592 -9.64 -16.54 -18.68
CA HIS A 592 -10.68 -16.87 -19.68
C HIS A 592 -11.02 -18.36 -19.73
N VAL A 593 -10.05 -19.26 -19.44
CA VAL A 593 -10.22 -20.72 -19.38
C VAL A 593 -10.62 -21.15 -17.96
N SER A 594 -9.90 -20.66 -16.95
CA SER A 594 -10.11 -21.09 -15.56
C SER A 594 -11.41 -20.56 -14.95
N GLY A 595 -11.83 -19.35 -15.31
CA GLY A 595 -12.87 -18.60 -14.60
C GLY A 595 -12.43 -18.06 -13.26
N LEU A 596 -11.14 -18.22 -12.89
CA LEU A 596 -10.52 -17.57 -11.74
C LEU A 596 -9.79 -16.30 -12.17
N TYR A 597 -9.91 -15.26 -11.36
CA TYR A 597 -9.21 -14.00 -11.51
C TYR A 597 -8.46 -13.72 -10.22
N PHE A 598 -7.15 -13.56 -10.29
CA PHE A 598 -6.36 -13.16 -9.13
C PHE A 598 -6.16 -11.65 -9.13
N SER A 599 -6.38 -11.02 -8.01
CA SER A 599 -6.33 -9.58 -7.88
C SER A 599 -5.79 -9.13 -6.53
N GLY A 600 -5.22 -7.94 -6.49
CA GLY A 600 -4.66 -7.36 -5.28
C GLY A 600 -3.14 -7.23 -5.35
N GLU A 601 -2.57 -6.70 -4.29
CA GLU A 601 -1.11 -6.43 -4.25
C GLU A 601 -0.27 -7.71 -4.34
N SER A 602 -0.79 -8.85 -3.91
CA SER A 602 -0.12 -10.16 -4.05
C SER A 602 0.21 -10.52 -5.50
N PHE A 603 -0.58 -10.00 -6.43
CA PHE A 603 -0.53 -10.32 -7.85
C PHE A 603 -0.02 -9.13 -8.68
N SER A 604 0.83 -8.31 -8.09
CA SER A 604 1.44 -7.14 -8.72
C SER A 604 2.95 -7.13 -8.50
N VAL A 605 3.67 -6.51 -9.42
CA VAL A 605 5.10 -6.19 -9.24
C VAL A 605 5.32 -4.96 -8.37
N ASP A 606 4.30 -4.14 -8.15
CA ASP A 606 4.31 -2.98 -7.27
C ASP A 606 3.70 -3.28 -5.90
N ALA A 607 3.83 -4.50 -5.42
CA ALA A 607 3.29 -4.93 -4.14
C ALA A 607 3.70 -3.99 -2.98
N GLY A 608 3.04 -4.14 -1.84
CA GLY A 608 3.31 -3.30 -0.66
C GLY A 608 2.59 -1.95 -0.64
N TRP A 609 1.78 -1.63 -1.65
CA TRP A 609 1.03 -0.38 -1.76
C TRP A 609 -0.47 -0.62 -2.00
N THR A 610 -1.28 0.40 -1.72
CA THR A 610 -2.73 0.38 -2.01
C THR A 610 -3.03 0.51 -3.50
N GLU A 611 -2.29 1.31 -4.24
CA GLU A 611 -2.54 1.57 -5.66
C GLU A 611 -2.58 0.29 -6.52
N PRO A 612 -1.67 -0.69 -6.38
CA PRO A 612 -1.79 -1.97 -7.09
C PRO A 612 -3.05 -2.77 -6.76
N CYS A 613 -3.62 -2.59 -5.58
CA CYS A 613 -4.89 -3.22 -5.22
C CYS A 613 -6.05 -2.73 -6.12
N PHE A 614 -6.11 -1.42 -6.33
CA PHE A 614 -7.07 -0.82 -7.26
C PHE A 614 -6.84 -1.28 -8.70
N ARG A 615 -5.58 -1.21 -9.16
CA ARG A 615 -5.22 -1.61 -10.53
C ARG A 615 -5.55 -3.06 -10.80
N GLY A 616 -5.23 -3.96 -9.86
CA GLY A 616 -5.58 -5.37 -9.96
C GLY A 616 -7.09 -5.62 -9.96
N ALA A 617 -7.87 -4.84 -9.20
CA ALA A 617 -9.33 -4.92 -9.22
C ALA A 617 -9.89 -4.52 -10.60
N VAL A 618 -9.41 -3.39 -11.14
CA VAL A 618 -9.81 -2.90 -12.47
C VAL A 618 -9.38 -3.89 -13.57
N ASP A 619 -8.19 -4.49 -13.47
CA ASP A 619 -7.71 -5.53 -14.38
C ASP A 619 -8.67 -6.73 -14.41
N ALA A 620 -9.08 -7.24 -13.25
CA ALA A 620 -10.05 -8.35 -13.18
C ALA A 620 -11.39 -7.96 -13.81
N VAL A 621 -11.88 -6.73 -13.56
CA VAL A 621 -13.12 -6.22 -14.16
C VAL A 621 -12.99 -6.12 -15.69
N ILE A 622 -11.89 -5.60 -16.22
CA ILE A 622 -11.63 -5.52 -17.66
C ILE A 622 -11.71 -6.92 -18.30
N HIS A 623 -11.05 -7.89 -17.70
CA HIS A 623 -11.04 -9.26 -18.24
C HIS A 623 -12.39 -9.96 -18.12
N ILE A 624 -13.20 -9.71 -17.08
CA ILE A 624 -14.58 -10.20 -16.97
C ILE A 624 -15.45 -9.53 -18.04
N CYS A 625 -15.36 -8.21 -18.21
CA CYS A 625 -16.08 -7.49 -19.26
C CYS A 625 -15.73 -8.03 -20.65
N ASN A 626 -14.46 -8.27 -20.93
CA ASN A 626 -14.02 -8.86 -22.20
C ASN A 626 -14.59 -10.29 -22.41
N LYS A 627 -14.52 -11.14 -21.39
CA LYS A 627 -15.07 -12.51 -21.44
C LYS A 627 -16.57 -12.54 -21.69
N THR A 628 -17.31 -11.59 -21.14
CA THR A 628 -18.78 -11.48 -21.29
C THR A 628 -19.20 -10.65 -22.50
N ALA A 629 -18.26 -10.25 -23.36
CA ALA A 629 -18.49 -9.39 -24.53
C ALA A 629 -19.18 -8.06 -24.16
N ALA A 630 -18.91 -7.50 -22.96
CA ALA A 630 -19.40 -6.21 -22.57
C ALA A 630 -18.86 -5.09 -23.48
N THR A 631 -19.62 -4.04 -23.65
CA THR A 631 -19.23 -2.89 -24.48
C THR A 631 -18.41 -1.92 -23.64
N PHE A 632 -17.11 -1.77 -23.92
CA PHE A 632 -16.23 -0.84 -23.23
C PHE A 632 -16.59 0.62 -23.52
N ASN A 633 -16.52 1.45 -22.50
CA ASN A 633 -16.79 2.88 -22.58
C ASN A 633 -15.58 3.68 -23.07
N GLY A 634 -15.80 4.93 -23.45
CA GLY A 634 -14.74 5.87 -23.85
C GLY A 634 -13.96 5.44 -25.11
N GLY A 635 -14.45 4.45 -25.87
CA GLY A 635 -13.77 3.89 -27.05
C GLY A 635 -12.52 3.08 -26.68
N PHE A 636 -12.46 2.53 -25.47
CA PHE A 636 -11.43 1.57 -25.07
C PHE A 636 -11.67 0.22 -25.73
N SER A 637 -10.60 -0.48 -26.02
CA SER A 637 -10.63 -1.86 -26.52
C SER A 637 -9.47 -2.66 -25.92
N MET A 638 -9.56 -3.99 -25.95
CA MET A 638 -8.47 -4.84 -25.45
C MET A 638 -7.15 -4.68 -26.22
N SER A 639 -7.18 -4.14 -27.44
CA SER A 639 -5.96 -3.79 -28.17
C SER A 639 -5.22 -2.59 -27.60
N ASP A 640 -5.90 -1.75 -26.81
CA ASP A 640 -5.32 -0.61 -26.10
C ASP A 640 -4.73 -1.01 -24.75
N TYR A 641 -5.09 -2.19 -24.22
CA TYR A 641 -4.64 -2.65 -22.91
C TYR A 641 -3.21 -3.20 -22.99
N PRO A 642 -2.35 -2.94 -21.99
CA PRO A 642 -0.95 -3.30 -22.07
C PRO A 642 -0.72 -4.80 -22.30
N HIS A 643 0.10 -5.11 -23.26
CA HIS A 643 0.63 -6.44 -23.43
C HIS A 643 1.96 -6.52 -22.70
N TYR A 644 1.98 -7.20 -21.56
CA TYR A 644 3.20 -7.42 -20.79
C TYR A 644 4.17 -8.29 -21.59
N GLN A 645 5.15 -7.67 -22.22
CA GLN A 645 6.06 -8.35 -23.14
C GLN A 645 7.39 -8.76 -22.50
N LEU A 646 7.63 -8.44 -21.24
CA LEU A 646 8.84 -8.91 -20.56
C LEU A 646 8.85 -10.44 -20.55
N LYS A 647 9.68 -10.99 -21.43
CA LYS A 647 10.04 -12.40 -21.41
C LYS A 647 11.28 -12.57 -20.54
N ALA A 648 11.30 -13.65 -19.78
CA ALA A 648 12.49 -14.08 -19.06
C ALA A 648 13.70 -14.24 -20.00
#